data_c62f0491eb494017fdf50afe2cd6c9ab
#
_entry.id   c62f0491eb494017fdf50afe2cd6c9ab
#
_cell.length_a   1.000
_cell.length_b   1.000
_cell.length_c   1.000
_cell.angle_alpha   90.00
_cell.angle_beta   90.00
_cell.angle_gamma   90.00
#
_symmetry.space_group_name_H-M   'P 1'
#
loop_
_entity.id
_entity.type
_entity.pdbx_description
1 polymer ?
#
loop_
_entity_poly.entity_id
_entity_poly.type
_entity_poly.pdbx_seq_one_letter_code
_entity_poly.pdbx_strand_id
1 'polypeptide(L)'
;MSSLSDQELVAKTVEFRQRLSKGESLDDLLVEAFAVVREADKRILGMFPYDVQVMGAIVMHYGNVAEMNTGEGKTLTATMPVYLNALSGEGVMVVTPNEYLSKRDAEEMGQVYRFLGLTIGVPFTGDPKKEMKAEEKKLIYASDIIYTTNSNLGFDYLNDNLASNEEGKFLRPFNYVIIDEIDDILLDSAQTPLIIAGSPRVQSNYYAIIDTLVTTLVEGEDYIFKEEKEEVWLTTKGAKSAESFLGIDNLYKEEHASFARHLVYAIRAHKLFTKDKDYIIRGNEMVLVDKGTGRLMEMTKLQGGLHQAIEAKEHVKLSPETRAMASITYQSLFKMFKKVSGMTGTGKVAEKEFLETYNMAVVRIPTNRPKQRIDYPDNLYVTLPEKVYASLEYIKDYHAKGNPLLVFVGSVEMSQLYSSLLLREGIAHNVLNANNAAREAQIIAESGQMGAVTVATSMAGRGTDIKLGKGVAELGGLIVIGTERMESQRIDLQIRGRSGRQGDPGMSKFFVSLEDDVIKKFGPSWVHKKYKDYQVQDMTQPEILKGRKYRNLVERAQHASDSAGRTARRQTLEYAESMNIQRDMVYKERNRLIDGSRDLEDVVVDIIERYTEKVAAEHYASRELLFHFIVTNISFHVKEIPDNLDLSNQKQVRSFIRQVVNRELSEKKELLEKHDLYEQFLRLSMLKAIDDNWVEQVDYLQQLSMAIGGQSASQKNPIVEYYQEAYAGFETMKEQIRADMVRNLLMGLVEVTSKGEIMTHFP
;
A
#
# COMPACT_ATOMS: atom_id res chain seq x y z
N MET A 1 16.86 39.67 -2.17
CA MET A 1 16.49 39.09 -0.87
C MET A 1 17.62 39.21 0.16
N SER A 2 18.88 39.08 -0.20
CA SER A 2 20.02 39.13 0.75
C SER A 2 20.16 40.46 1.53
N SER A 3 19.63 41.57 1.03
CA SER A 3 19.63 42.89 1.69
C SER A 3 18.45 43.09 2.67
N LEU A 4 17.46 42.21 2.68
CA LEU A 4 16.31 42.30 3.59
C LEU A 4 16.71 41.83 4.99
N SER A 5 16.17 42.49 6.02
CA SER A 5 16.21 41.98 7.38
C SER A 5 15.36 40.71 7.55
N ASP A 6 15.54 39.97 8.64
CA ASP A 6 14.74 38.80 8.92
C ASP A 6 13.25 39.12 8.98
N GLN A 7 12.88 40.24 9.59
CA GLN A 7 11.48 40.68 9.68
C GLN A 7 10.91 41.03 8.31
N GLU A 8 11.66 41.68 7.43
CA GLU A 8 11.23 41.96 6.07
C GLU A 8 11.11 40.70 5.22
N LEU A 9 12.00 39.71 5.44
CA LEU A 9 11.95 38.44 4.72
C LEU A 9 10.68 37.62 5.14
N VAL A 10 10.39 37.59 6.43
CA VAL A 10 9.15 36.95 6.97
C VAL A 10 7.89 37.65 6.45
N ALA A 11 7.90 38.99 6.39
CA ALA A 11 6.79 39.80 5.88
C ALA A 11 6.43 39.48 4.41
N LYS A 12 7.37 38.95 3.61
CA LYS A 12 7.11 38.50 2.24
C LYS A 12 6.04 37.40 2.16
N THR A 13 5.94 36.51 3.13
CA THR A 13 4.89 35.50 3.17
C THR A 13 3.49 36.13 3.24
N VAL A 14 3.32 37.16 4.06
CA VAL A 14 2.06 37.89 4.18
C VAL A 14 1.76 38.66 2.89
N GLU A 15 2.77 39.32 2.31
CA GLU A 15 2.66 40.02 1.02
C GLU A 15 2.19 39.07 -0.09
N PHE A 16 2.82 37.91 -0.22
CA PHE A 16 2.44 36.90 -1.24
C PHE A 16 1.03 36.38 -1.08
N ARG A 17 0.60 36.06 0.17
CA ARG A 17 -0.79 35.67 0.44
C ARG A 17 -1.79 36.77 0.07
N GLN A 18 -1.46 38.04 0.31
CA GLN A 18 -2.30 39.16 -0.11
C GLN A 18 -2.36 39.32 -1.64
N ARG A 19 -1.26 39.07 -2.36
CA ARG A 19 -1.24 39.11 -3.83
C ARG A 19 -2.06 37.98 -4.43
N LEU A 20 -1.96 36.76 -3.87
CA LEU A 20 -2.82 35.64 -4.25
C LEU A 20 -4.32 35.95 -4.02
N SER A 21 -4.68 36.57 -2.89
CA SER A 21 -6.07 36.94 -2.61
C SER A 21 -6.61 38.02 -3.57
N LYS A 22 -5.72 38.75 -4.24
CA LYS A 22 -6.04 39.76 -5.28
C LYS A 22 -6.07 39.18 -6.70
N GLY A 23 -5.82 37.87 -6.85
CA GLY A 23 -5.96 37.17 -8.12
C GLY A 23 -4.63 36.89 -8.86
N GLU A 24 -3.46 37.17 -8.28
CA GLU A 24 -2.21 36.69 -8.82
C GLU A 24 -2.12 35.15 -8.66
N SER A 25 -1.43 34.48 -9.57
CA SER A 25 -1.23 33.03 -9.53
C SER A 25 0.04 32.66 -8.75
N LEU A 26 0.17 31.37 -8.38
CA LEU A 26 1.42 30.85 -7.80
C LEU A 26 2.60 30.98 -8.80
N ASP A 27 2.33 30.86 -10.09
CA ASP A 27 3.35 30.98 -11.14
C ASP A 27 3.91 32.42 -11.20
N ASP A 28 3.07 33.46 -10.99
CA ASP A 28 3.51 34.84 -10.94
C ASP A 28 4.44 35.09 -9.75
N LEU A 29 4.23 34.39 -8.65
CA LEU A 29 5.05 34.53 -7.43
C LEU A 29 6.31 33.64 -7.43
N LEU A 30 6.44 32.67 -8.35
CA LEU A 30 7.45 31.63 -8.32
C LEU A 30 8.87 32.14 -8.12
N VAL A 31 9.26 33.13 -8.92
CA VAL A 31 10.64 33.68 -8.89
C VAL A 31 10.95 34.35 -7.55
N GLU A 32 10.02 35.17 -7.06
CA GLU A 32 10.19 35.88 -5.79
C GLU A 32 10.15 34.94 -4.60
N ALA A 33 9.20 34.00 -4.59
CA ALA A 33 9.04 33.02 -3.53
C ALA A 33 10.26 32.09 -3.42
N PHE A 34 10.77 31.58 -4.55
CA PHE A 34 12.00 30.78 -4.56
C PHE A 34 13.22 31.58 -4.08
N ALA A 35 13.32 32.85 -4.43
CA ALA A 35 14.40 33.72 -3.95
C ALA A 35 14.31 33.94 -2.41
N VAL A 36 13.10 34.04 -1.84
CA VAL A 36 12.87 34.14 -0.40
C VAL A 36 13.33 32.86 0.29
N VAL A 37 12.91 31.67 -0.20
CA VAL A 37 13.31 30.39 0.39
C VAL A 37 14.81 30.15 0.31
N ARG A 38 15.43 30.40 -0.84
CA ARG A 38 16.90 30.27 -0.99
C ARG A 38 17.67 31.10 0.03
N GLU A 39 17.21 32.34 0.31
CA GLU A 39 17.83 33.21 1.31
C GLU A 39 17.54 32.70 2.74
N ALA A 40 16.31 32.19 3.00
CA ALA A 40 15.95 31.58 4.28
C ALA A 40 16.76 30.32 4.55
N ASP A 41 16.90 29.42 3.57
CA ASP A 41 17.73 28.21 3.65
C ASP A 41 19.17 28.56 4.01
N LYS A 42 19.72 29.60 3.40
CA LYS A 42 21.07 30.09 3.72
C LYS A 42 21.20 30.59 5.15
N ARG A 43 20.22 31.36 5.62
CA ARG A 43 20.28 31.95 6.99
C ARG A 43 20.06 30.91 8.07
N ILE A 44 19.12 30.01 7.86
CA ILE A 44 18.66 29.06 8.88
C ILE A 44 19.47 27.78 8.87
N LEU A 45 19.72 27.22 7.68
CA LEU A 45 20.41 25.93 7.49
C LEU A 45 21.90 26.10 7.15
N GLY A 46 22.35 27.30 6.81
CA GLY A 46 23.69 27.52 6.27
C GLY A 46 23.90 26.99 4.83
N MET A 47 22.83 26.56 4.17
CA MET A 47 22.85 25.94 2.85
C MET A 47 22.14 26.83 1.84
N PHE A 48 22.85 27.23 0.78
CA PHE A 48 22.26 27.99 -0.32
C PHE A 48 21.97 27.04 -1.50
N PRO A 49 20.70 26.83 -1.89
CA PRO A 49 20.36 25.92 -2.99
C PRO A 49 21.05 26.25 -4.30
N TYR A 50 21.63 25.26 -4.96
CA TYR A 50 22.28 25.40 -6.26
C TYR A 50 21.25 25.63 -7.37
N ASP A 51 21.70 26.16 -8.51
CA ASP A 51 20.82 26.42 -9.65
C ASP A 51 20.18 25.14 -10.20
N VAL A 52 20.89 24.00 -10.17
CA VAL A 52 20.34 22.71 -10.53
C VAL A 52 19.21 22.27 -9.58
N GLN A 53 19.29 22.64 -8.30
CA GLN A 53 18.22 22.40 -7.34
C GLN A 53 17.00 23.28 -7.62
N VAL A 54 17.21 24.53 -8.03
CA VAL A 54 16.11 25.40 -8.49
C VAL A 54 15.42 24.81 -9.72
N MET A 55 16.16 24.24 -10.67
CA MET A 55 15.56 23.53 -11.82
C MET A 55 14.67 22.35 -11.36
N GLY A 56 15.16 21.54 -10.42
CA GLY A 56 14.36 20.45 -9.82
C GLY A 56 13.11 20.95 -9.10
N ALA A 57 13.22 22.04 -8.37
CA ALA A 57 12.10 22.70 -7.69
C ALA A 57 11.01 23.19 -8.67
N ILE A 58 11.40 23.77 -9.79
CA ILE A 58 10.49 24.21 -10.86
C ILE A 58 9.74 22.99 -11.44
N VAL A 59 10.46 21.90 -11.74
CA VAL A 59 9.85 20.65 -12.26
C VAL A 59 8.80 20.14 -11.31
N MET A 60 9.07 20.10 -10.00
CA MET A 60 8.11 19.65 -8.97
C MET A 60 6.94 20.62 -8.84
N HIS A 61 7.16 21.94 -8.92
CA HIS A 61 6.07 22.91 -8.88
C HIS A 61 5.03 22.66 -9.99
N TYR A 62 5.48 22.28 -11.18
CA TYR A 62 4.60 21.95 -12.31
C TYR A 62 4.04 20.52 -12.31
N GLY A 63 4.10 19.81 -11.19
CA GLY A 63 3.46 18.49 -11.06
C GLY A 63 4.19 17.36 -11.78
N ASN A 64 5.51 17.44 -11.90
CA ASN A 64 6.33 16.44 -12.57
C ASN A 64 7.33 15.78 -11.60
N VAL A 65 8.02 14.75 -12.07
CA VAL A 65 9.05 14.04 -11.32
C VAL A 65 10.42 14.65 -11.64
N ALA A 66 11.11 15.17 -10.62
CA ALA A 66 12.49 15.59 -10.73
C ALA A 66 13.42 14.40 -10.49
N GLU A 67 14.09 13.89 -11.54
CA GLU A 67 15.14 12.90 -11.37
C GLU A 67 16.44 13.60 -10.99
N MET A 68 16.78 13.52 -9.72
CA MET A 68 18.02 14.05 -9.13
C MET A 68 18.82 12.90 -8.54
N ASN A 69 20.08 12.77 -8.90
CA ASN A 69 20.93 11.70 -8.37
C ASN A 69 20.96 11.72 -6.84
N THR A 70 21.17 10.54 -6.26
CA THR A 70 21.30 10.43 -4.79
C THR A 70 22.46 11.31 -4.31
N GLY A 71 22.22 12.07 -3.24
CA GLY A 71 23.21 12.99 -2.69
C GLY A 71 23.17 14.40 -3.30
N GLU A 72 22.33 14.70 -4.30
CA GLU A 72 22.20 16.05 -4.91
C GLU A 72 21.30 17.01 -4.08
N GLY A 73 20.89 16.64 -2.87
CA GLY A 73 20.14 17.51 -1.96
C GLY A 73 18.65 17.63 -2.32
N LYS A 74 18.00 16.52 -2.66
CA LYS A 74 16.55 16.46 -2.95
C LYS A 74 15.70 17.13 -1.88
N THR A 75 15.97 16.83 -0.59
CA THR A 75 15.22 17.39 0.55
C THR A 75 15.28 18.92 0.60
N LEU A 76 16.46 19.52 0.36
CA LEU A 76 16.63 20.96 0.27
C LEU A 76 15.92 21.53 -0.97
N THR A 77 15.96 20.82 -2.10
CA THR A 77 15.27 21.22 -3.32
C THR A 77 13.76 21.35 -3.11
N ALA A 78 13.18 20.45 -2.32
CA ALA A 78 11.74 20.44 -2.02
C ALA A 78 11.28 21.66 -1.22
N THR A 79 12.18 22.36 -0.49
CA THR A 79 11.79 23.53 0.33
C THR A 79 11.11 24.61 -0.50
N MET A 80 11.58 24.84 -1.72
CA MET A 80 11.09 25.89 -2.61
C MET A 80 9.65 25.65 -3.10
N PRO A 81 9.32 24.51 -3.73
CA PRO A 81 7.94 24.27 -4.18
C PRO A 81 6.98 24.02 -3.03
N VAL A 82 7.44 23.47 -1.89
CA VAL A 82 6.61 23.34 -0.67
C VAL A 82 6.17 24.70 -0.17
N TYR A 83 7.11 25.64 0.02
CA TYR A 83 6.78 26.99 0.46
C TYR A 83 5.82 27.69 -0.49
N LEU A 84 6.15 27.72 -1.79
CA LEU A 84 5.31 28.40 -2.80
C LEU A 84 3.87 27.87 -2.80
N ASN A 85 3.69 26.56 -2.79
CA ASN A 85 2.34 25.99 -2.82
C ASN A 85 1.61 26.14 -1.48
N ALA A 86 2.31 26.19 -0.34
CA ALA A 86 1.72 26.43 0.97
C ALA A 86 1.14 27.85 1.13
N LEU A 87 1.58 28.81 0.31
CA LEU A 87 1.03 30.18 0.31
C LEU A 87 -0.46 30.21 -0.02
N SER A 88 -0.98 29.23 -0.77
CA SER A 88 -2.42 29.11 -1.08
C SER A 88 -3.30 28.93 0.14
N GLY A 89 -2.76 28.42 1.27
CA GLY A 89 -3.54 28.03 2.46
C GLY A 89 -4.31 26.70 2.31
N GLU A 90 -4.33 26.09 1.13
CA GLU A 90 -5.01 24.82 0.88
C GLU A 90 -4.24 23.59 1.38
N GLY A 91 -3.00 23.75 1.81
CA GLY A 91 -2.14 22.74 2.37
C GLY A 91 -1.26 22.00 1.38
N VAL A 92 -0.06 21.68 1.85
CA VAL A 92 0.93 20.89 1.13
C VAL A 92 1.31 19.69 1.96
N MET A 93 1.41 18.51 1.32
CA MET A 93 1.91 17.31 1.97
C MET A 93 3.27 16.92 1.39
N VAL A 94 4.20 16.57 2.27
CA VAL A 94 5.47 15.94 1.91
C VAL A 94 5.43 14.50 2.41
N VAL A 95 5.48 13.57 1.47
CA VAL A 95 5.33 12.13 1.75
C VAL A 95 6.67 11.45 1.59
N THR A 96 7.09 10.71 2.61
CA THR A 96 8.34 9.95 2.64
C THR A 96 8.07 8.46 2.83
N PRO A 97 9.01 7.56 2.49
CA PRO A 97 8.81 6.12 2.64
C PRO A 97 8.70 5.62 4.08
N ASN A 98 9.19 6.36 5.07
CA ASN A 98 9.16 5.94 6.46
C ASN A 98 9.09 7.13 7.44
N GLU A 99 8.66 6.84 8.68
CA GLU A 99 8.48 7.86 9.73
C GLU A 99 9.76 8.56 10.15
N TYR A 100 10.89 7.85 10.14
CA TYR A 100 12.17 8.44 10.53
C TYR A 100 12.55 9.59 9.59
N LEU A 101 12.47 9.36 8.28
CA LEU A 101 12.73 10.40 7.28
C LEU A 101 11.74 11.55 7.40
N SER A 102 10.45 11.24 7.58
CA SER A 102 9.41 12.25 7.74
C SER A 102 9.65 13.16 8.93
N LYS A 103 9.99 12.61 10.10
CA LYS A 103 10.31 13.38 11.32
C LYS A 103 11.59 14.21 11.16
N ARG A 104 12.67 13.59 10.66
CA ARG A 104 13.94 14.25 10.39
C ARG A 104 13.75 15.46 9.47
N ASP A 105 13.10 15.25 8.34
CA ASP A 105 12.92 16.32 7.33
C ASP A 105 11.99 17.43 7.84
N ALA A 106 10.96 17.07 8.63
CA ALA A 106 10.11 18.05 9.31
C ALA A 106 10.85 18.86 10.38
N GLU A 107 11.81 18.26 11.07
CA GLU A 107 12.67 18.95 12.05
C GLU A 107 13.70 19.85 11.37
N GLU A 108 14.41 19.34 10.37
CA GLU A 108 15.48 20.07 9.67
C GLU A 108 14.92 21.17 8.77
N MET A 109 14.10 20.82 7.76
CA MET A 109 13.54 21.78 6.81
C MET A 109 12.44 22.64 7.44
N GLY A 110 11.75 22.11 8.41
CA GLY A 110 10.72 22.80 9.16
C GLY A 110 11.18 24.09 9.84
N GLN A 111 12.48 24.22 10.18
CA GLN A 111 13.02 25.46 10.72
C GLN A 111 12.86 26.62 9.73
N VAL A 112 13.07 26.36 8.44
CA VAL A 112 12.94 27.37 7.38
C VAL A 112 11.49 27.83 7.25
N TYR A 113 10.55 26.88 7.22
CA TYR A 113 9.13 27.21 7.07
C TYR A 113 8.59 27.98 8.28
N ARG A 114 8.96 27.55 9.52
CA ARG A 114 8.58 28.28 10.75
C ARG A 114 9.17 29.69 10.75
N PHE A 115 10.42 29.84 10.34
CA PHE A 115 11.04 31.15 10.20
C PHE A 115 10.26 32.05 9.23
N LEU A 116 9.74 31.49 8.12
CA LEU A 116 8.93 32.21 7.14
C LEU A 116 7.44 32.33 7.57
N GLY A 117 7.07 31.92 8.78
CA GLY A 117 5.73 32.08 9.35
C GLY A 117 4.70 31.03 8.92
N LEU A 118 5.13 29.87 8.46
CA LEU A 118 4.26 28.75 8.12
C LEU A 118 4.18 27.70 9.25
N THR A 119 3.05 27.04 9.35
CA THR A 119 2.80 25.97 10.32
C THR A 119 3.12 24.59 9.74
N ILE A 120 3.59 23.66 10.62
CA ILE A 120 4.01 22.32 10.23
C ILE A 120 3.33 21.30 11.12
N GLY A 121 2.75 20.28 10.48
CA GLY A 121 2.12 19.14 11.12
C GLY A 121 2.87 17.84 10.83
N VAL A 122 2.94 16.96 11.83
CA VAL A 122 3.51 15.60 11.71
C VAL A 122 2.56 14.63 12.43
N PRO A 123 1.80 13.79 11.71
CA PRO A 123 0.77 12.94 12.31
C PRO A 123 1.32 11.62 12.86
N PHE A 124 2.42 11.68 13.63
CA PHE A 124 2.99 10.51 14.30
C PHE A 124 3.12 10.77 15.79
N THR A 125 2.73 9.78 16.60
CA THR A 125 3.10 9.73 18.02
C THR A 125 4.53 9.22 18.15
N GLY A 126 5.23 9.64 19.20
CA GLY A 126 6.54 9.05 19.53
C GLY A 126 6.44 7.61 20.05
N ASP A 127 5.25 7.18 20.43
CA ASP A 127 4.94 5.85 20.96
C ASP A 127 4.00 5.11 20.00
N PRO A 128 4.44 3.98 19.40
CA PRO A 128 3.62 3.18 18.48
C PRO A 128 2.32 2.62 19.10
N LYS A 129 2.23 2.59 20.44
CA LYS A 129 1.04 2.10 21.16
C LYS A 129 0.01 3.18 21.46
N LYS A 130 0.36 4.45 21.23
CA LYS A 130 -0.53 5.58 21.50
C LYS A 130 -1.20 6.03 20.20
N GLU A 131 -2.48 5.73 20.05
CA GLU A 131 -3.29 6.26 18.96
C GLU A 131 -3.59 7.75 19.20
N MET A 132 -3.51 8.52 18.12
CA MET A 132 -3.81 9.93 18.12
C MET A 132 -5.31 10.12 17.90
N LYS A 133 -5.94 10.98 18.71
CA LYS A 133 -7.37 11.28 18.60
C LYS A 133 -7.69 12.09 17.33
N ALA A 134 -8.92 11.99 16.84
CA ALA A 134 -9.37 12.72 15.65
C ALA A 134 -9.17 14.24 15.78
N GLU A 135 -9.46 14.82 16.96
CA GLU A 135 -9.25 16.23 17.26
C GLU A 135 -7.77 16.66 17.12
N GLU A 136 -6.85 15.86 17.64
CA GLU A 136 -5.41 16.10 17.51
C GLU A 136 -4.97 16.01 16.04
N LYS A 137 -5.45 15.00 15.32
CA LYS A 137 -5.21 14.85 13.87
C LYS A 137 -5.75 16.03 13.08
N LYS A 138 -6.95 16.51 13.41
CA LYS A 138 -7.58 17.67 12.77
C LYS A 138 -6.70 18.92 12.86
N LEU A 139 -6.12 19.18 14.02
CA LEU A 139 -5.19 20.31 14.21
C LEU A 139 -3.91 20.14 13.39
N ILE A 140 -3.37 18.92 13.33
CA ILE A 140 -2.16 18.61 12.55
C ILE A 140 -2.44 18.78 11.06
N TYR A 141 -3.52 18.21 10.54
CA TYR A 141 -3.87 18.30 9.12
C TYR A 141 -4.36 19.70 8.71
N ALA A 142 -4.69 20.58 9.66
CA ALA A 142 -4.96 22.00 9.39
C ALA A 142 -3.68 22.83 9.15
N SER A 143 -2.47 22.30 9.45
CA SER A 143 -1.21 22.99 9.21
C SER A 143 -0.97 23.30 7.73
N ASP A 144 -0.17 24.36 7.44
CA ASP A 144 0.17 24.72 6.06
C ASP A 144 0.94 23.61 5.33
N ILE A 145 1.84 22.93 6.06
CA ILE A 145 2.71 21.87 5.55
C ILE A 145 2.60 20.65 6.46
N ILE A 146 2.36 19.49 5.87
CA ILE A 146 2.24 18.21 6.59
C ILE A 146 3.33 17.26 6.08
N TYR A 147 4.17 16.75 7.00
CA TYR A 147 5.12 15.67 6.74
C TYR A 147 4.54 14.36 7.20
N THR A 148 4.39 13.39 6.29
CA THR A 148 3.76 12.10 6.59
C THR A 148 4.40 10.97 5.77
N THR A 149 3.95 9.72 6.01
CA THR A 149 4.31 8.59 5.13
C THR A 149 3.14 8.19 4.24
N ASN A 150 3.45 7.48 3.16
CA ASN A 150 2.44 6.92 2.27
C ASN A 150 1.45 6.01 3.00
N SER A 151 1.93 5.16 3.90
CA SER A 151 1.07 4.24 4.67
C SER A 151 0.20 4.99 5.67
N ASN A 152 0.78 5.93 6.45
CA ASN A 152 0.00 6.69 7.43
C ASN A 152 -1.09 7.52 6.74
N LEU A 153 -0.76 8.23 5.66
CA LEU A 153 -1.74 9.01 4.90
C LEU A 153 -2.87 8.13 4.35
N GLY A 154 -2.54 6.94 3.85
CA GLY A 154 -3.54 6.01 3.34
C GLY A 154 -4.45 5.46 4.43
N PHE A 155 -3.92 5.08 5.57
CA PHE A 155 -4.72 4.64 6.72
C PHE A 155 -5.54 5.79 7.31
N ASP A 156 -4.99 7.00 7.39
CA ASP A 156 -5.70 8.18 7.85
C ASP A 156 -6.88 8.50 6.91
N TYR A 157 -6.68 8.39 5.60
CA TYR A 157 -7.76 8.54 4.62
C TYR A 157 -8.88 7.50 4.82
N LEU A 158 -8.52 6.24 5.01
CA LEU A 158 -9.51 5.19 5.23
C LEU A 158 -10.27 5.40 6.55
N ASN A 159 -9.57 5.75 7.63
CA ASN A 159 -10.17 6.02 8.94
C ASN A 159 -11.08 7.26 8.93
N ASP A 160 -10.67 8.33 8.27
CA ASP A 160 -11.47 9.54 8.11
C ASP A 160 -12.81 9.24 7.42
N ASN A 161 -12.78 8.36 6.42
CA ASN A 161 -13.98 7.94 5.70
C ASN A 161 -14.84 6.91 6.45
N LEU A 162 -14.31 6.25 7.48
CA LEU A 162 -15.09 5.39 8.38
C LEU A 162 -15.75 6.16 9.54
N ALA A 163 -15.45 7.46 9.70
CA ALA A 163 -16.04 8.29 10.74
C ALA A 163 -17.57 8.33 10.62
N SER A 164 -18.28 8.17 11.72
CA SER A 164 -19.74 8.14 11.77
C SER A 164 -20.38 9.53 11.94
N ASN A 165 -19.57 10.55 12.21
CA ASN A 165 -20.01 11.94 12.40
C ASN A 165 -18.94 12.94 11.92
N GLU A 166 -19.30 14.21 11.83
CA GLU A 166 -18.42 15.31 11.41
C GLU A 166 -17.23 15.53 12.36
N GLU A 167 -17.40 15.25 13.64
CA GLU A 167 -16.36 15.41 14.67
C GLU A 167 -15.24 14.38 14.48
N GLY A 168 -15.58 13.19 13.99
CA GLY A 168 -14.63 12.13 13.69
C GLY A 168 -13.79 12.38 12.44
N LYS A 169 -14.16 13.34 11.59
CA LYS A 169 -13.41 13.71 10.38
C LYS A 169 -12.30 14.69 10.69
N PHE A 170 -11.15 14.47 10.11
CA PHE A 170 -9.94 15.26 10.36
C PHE A 170 -9.16 15.64 9.10
N LEU A 171 -9.42 15.01 7.96
CA LEU A 171 -8.77 15.35 6.71
C LEU A 171 -9.45 16.50 6.00
N ARG A 172 -8.65 17.37 5.41
CA ARG A 172 -9.12 18.38 4.46
C ARG A 172 -8.95 17.88 3.02
N PRO A 173 -9.57 18.54 2.02
CA PRO A 173 -9.36 18.18 0.60
C PRO A 173 -7.89 18.18 0.22
N PHE A 174 -7.46 17.20 -0.57
CA PHE A 174 -6.08 17.02 -1.00
C PHE A 174 -5.72 18.02 -2.10
N ASN A 175 -4.77 18.89 -1.83
CA ASN A 175 -4.35 19.93 -2.75
C ASN A 175 -3.04 19.57 -3.48
N TYR A 176 -1.89 19.70 -2.84
CA TYR A 176 -0.60 19.45 -3.42
C TYR A 176 0.21 18.46 -2.59
N VAL A 177 0.86 17.51 -3.26
CA VAL A 177 1.77 16.56 -2.63
C VAL A 177 3.10 16.49 -3.35
N ILE A 178 4.18 16.47 -2.57
CA ILE A 178 5.53 16.11 -3.03
C ILE A 178 5.86 14.75 -2.42
N ILE A 179 6.22 13.79 -3.27
CA ILE A 179 6.57 12.43 -2.86
C ILE A 179 8.08 12.27 -2.97
N ASP A 180 8.76 12.08 -1.83
CA ASP A 180 10.18 11.72 -1.83
C ASP A 180 10.34 10.23 -2.13
N GLU A 181 11.38 9.88 -2.89
CA GLU A 181 11.58 8.54 -3.44
C GLU A 181 10.30 8.00 -4.11
N ILE A 182 9.73 8.84 -5.01
CA ILE A 182 8.43 8.58 -5.65
C ILE A 182 8.35 7.24 -6.37
N ASP A 183 9.45 6.73 -6.88
CA ASP A 183 9.53 5.40 -7.51
C ASP A 183 9.35 4.26 -6.52
N ASP A 184 9.76 4.42 -5.26
CA ASP A 184 9.47 3.47 -4.20
C ASP A 184 7.97 3.44 -3.88
N ILE A 185 7.40 4.60 -3.64
CA ILE A 185 6.02 4.73 -3.18
C ILE A 185 5.02 4.36 -4.27
N LEU A 186 5.20 4.87 -5.49
CA LEU A 186 4.23 4.70 -6.58
C LEU A 186 4.49 3.47 -7.46
N LEU A 187 5.65 2.84 -7.38
CA LEU A 187 5.97 1.65 -8.15
C LEU A 187 6.23 0.44 -7.25
N ASP A 188 7.20 0.49 -6.33
CA ASP A 188 7.58 -0.70 -5.56
C ASP A 188 6.52 -1.04 -4.50
N SER A 189 6.07 -0.07 -3.71
CA SER A 189 5.04 -0.25 -2.68
C SER A 189 3.61 -0.32 -3.24
N ALA A 190 3.39 0.05 -4.50
CA ALA A 190 2.06 0.15 -5.10
C ALA A 190 1.53 -1.17 -5.71
N GLN A 191 2.12 -2.30 -5.36
CA GLN A 191 1.69 -3.63 -5.85
C GLN A 191 0.47 -4.16 -5.10
N THR A 192 0.30 -3.78 -3.84
CA THR A 192 -0.80 -4.22 -2.97
C THR A 192 -1.58 -3.03 -2.43
N PRO A 193 -2.92 -3.14 -2.27
CA PRO A 193 -3.71 -2.09 -1.64
C PRO A 193 -3.48 -2.03 -0.13
N LEU A 194 -3.73 -0.87 0.47
CA LEU A 194 -3.91 -0.71 1.91
C LEU A 194 -5.31 -1.20 2.30
N ILE A 195 -5.42 -1.92 3.41
CA ILE A 195 -6.67 -2.52 3.86
C ILE A 195 -6.81 -2.33 5.36
N ILE A 196 -7.97 -1.84 5.78
CA ILE A 196 -8.40 -1.90 7.17
C ILE A 196 -9.20 -3.19 7.37
N ALA A 197 -8.71 -4.07 8.25
CA ALA A 197 -9.38 -5.28 8.63
C ALA A 197 -10.47 -4.99 9.68
N GLY A 198 -11.64 -5.58 9.49
CA GLY A 198 -12.79 -5.44 10.37
C GLY A 198 -13.05 -6.64 11.26
N SER A 199 -14.32 -6.82 11.61
CA SER A 199 -14.76 -7.93 12.47
C SER A 199 -14.39 -9.29 11.87
N PRO A 200 -14.05 -10.27 12.72
CA PRO A 200 -13.75 -11.61 12.25
C PRO A 200 -14.98 -12.25 11.59
N ARG A 201 -14.74 -13.00 10.53
CA ARG A 201 -15.75 -13.91 9.96
C ARG A 201 -16.03 -15.06 10.91
N VAL A 202 -17.18 -15.66 10.79
CA VAL A 202 -17.44 -16.97 11.42
C VAL A 202 -16.39 -17.94 10.90
N GLN A 203 -15.52 -18.40 11.80
CA GLN A 203 -14.35 -19.19 11.45
C GLN A 203 -14.81 -20.59 11.05
N SER A 204 -14.42 -21.03 9.85
CA SER A 204 -14.60 -22.41 9.46
C SER A 204 -13.50 -23.28 10.10
N ASN A 205 -13.86 -24.35 10.76
CA ASN A 205 -12.89 -25.32 11.33
C ASN A 205 -12.20 -26.18 10.25
N TYR A 206 -12.37 -25.84 8.98
CA TYR A 206 -11.91 -26.65 7.85
C TYR A 206 -10.41 -26.54 7.56
N TYR A 207 -9.71 -25.51 8.04
CA TYR A 207 -8.28 -25.33 7.74
C TYR A 207 -7.43 -26.54 8.16
N ALA A 208 -7.61 -27.05 9.38
CA ALA A 208 -6.89 -28.23 9.86
C ALA A 208 -7.26 -29.52 9.11
N ILE A 209 -8.53 -29.68 8.73
CA ILE A 209 -9.01 -30.81 7.95
C ILE A 209 -8.41 -30.79 6.55
N ILE A 210 -8.41 -29.64 5.91
CA ILE A 210 -7.86 -29.45 4.56
C ILE A 210 -6.34 -29.58 4.57
N ASP A 211 -5.66 -29.10 5.60
CA ASP A 211 -4.22 -29.30 5.77
C ASP A 211 -3.89 -30.80 5.81
N THR A 212 -4.64 -31.58 6.59
CA THR A 212 -4.51 -33.04 6.63
C THR A 212 -4.73 -33.67 5.25
N LEU A 213 -5.73 -33.23 4.49
CA LEU A 213 -5.96 -33.69 3.12
C LEU A 213 -4.75 -33.40 2.23
N VAL A 214 -4.20 -32.16 2.27
CA VAL A 214 -3.07 -31.75 1.42
C VAL A 214 -1.84 -32.62 1.63
N THR A 215 -1.59 -33.08 2.86
CA THR A 215 -0.45 -33.98 3.14
C THR A 215 -0.58 -35.35 2.46
N THR A 216 -1.81 -35.72 2.04
CA THR A 216 -2.06 -36.99 1.31
C THR A 216 -2.01 -36.86 -0.21
N LEU A 217 -2.03 -35.64 -0.74
CA LEU A 217 -2.04 -35.39 -2.19
C LEU A 217 -0.63 -35.47 -2.78
N VAL A 218 -0.55 -36.02 -3.99
CA VAL A 218 0.72 -36.26 -4.71
C VAL A 218 0.89 -35.22 -5.82
N GLU A 219 2.04 -34.53 -5.80
CA GLU A 219 2.42 -33.59 -6.86
C GLU A 219 2.61 -34.32 -8.20
N GLY A 220 2.12 -33.70 -9.28
CA GLY A 220 2.13 -34.26 -10.63
C GLY A 220 0.94 -35.19 -10.92
N GLU A 221 0.27 -35.74 -9.88
CA GLU A 221 -0.92 -36.58 -10.03
C GLU A 221 -2.21 -35.87 -9.59
N ASP A 222 -2.25 -35.39 -8.33
CA ASP A 222 -3.43 -34.75 -7.75
C ASP A 222 -3.42 -33.23 -7.93
N TYR A 223 -2.23 -32.61 -7.95
CA TYR A 223 -2.09 -31.21 -8.26
C TYR A 223 -0.82 -30.95 -9.06
N ILE A 224 -0.80 -29.85 -9.80
CA ILE A 224 0.38 -29.37 -10.53
C ILE A 224 0.87 -28.08 -9.86
N PHE A 225 2.16 -28.06 -9.59
CA PHE A 225 2.87 -26.89 -9.07
C PHE A 225 3.92 -26.44 -10.08
N LYS A 226 3.87 -25.16 -10.47
CA LYS A 226 4.90 -24.50 -11.27
C LYS A 226 5.64 -23.50 -10.41
N GLU A 227 6.80 -23.91 -9.93
CA GLU A 227 7.66 -23.10 -9.06
C GLU A 227 8.01 -21.75 -9.72
N GLU A 228 8.34 -21.76 -11.02
CA GLU A 228 8.75 -20.56 -11.78
C GLU A 228 7.66 -19.46 -11.82
N LYS A 229 6.39 -19.87 -11.78
CA LYS A 229 5.24 -18.97 -11.84
C LYS A 229 4.49 -18.82 -10.53
N GLU A 230 4.89 -19.57 -9.51
CA GLU A 230 4.19 -19.68 -8.22
C GLU A 230 2.70 -20.08 -8.38
N GLU A 231 2.39 -20.84 -9.44
CA GLU A 231 1.04 -21.29 -9.78
C GLU A 231 0.79 -22.70 -9.26
N VAL A 232 -0.41 -22.89 -8.68
CA VAL A 232 -0.90 -24.18 -8.20
C VAL A 232 -2.32 -24.40 -8.74
N TRP A 233 -2.59 -25.60 -9.28
CA TRP A 233 -3.96 -26.01 -9.62
C TRP A 233 -4.16 -27.50 -9.41
N LEU A 234 -5.41 -27.88 -9.09
CA LEU A 234 -5.80 -29.27 -8.94
C LEU A 234 -5.97 -29.93 -10.31
N THR A 235 -5.61 -31.19 -10.41
CA THR A 235 -5.99 -32.05 -11.53
C THR A 235 -7.41 -32.59 -11.31
N THR A 236 -8.01 -33.19 -12.35
CA THR A 236 -9.29 -33.89 -12.22
C THR A 236 -9.23 -35.02 -11.17
N LYS A 237 -8.05 -35.67 -11.04
CA LYS A 237 -7.82 -36.72 -10.03
C LYS A 237 -7.81 -36.10 -8.63
N GLY A 238 -7.07 -35.00 -8.42
CA GLY A 238 -7.01 -34.33 -7.13
C GLY A 238 -8.36 -33.75 -6.67
N ALA A 239 -9.16 -33.23 -7.61
CA ALA A 239 -10.51 -32.80 -7.29
C ALA A 239 -11.37 -33.99 -6.77
N LYS A 240 -11.32 -35.15 -7.44
CA LYS A 240 -12.03 -36.35 -6.99
C LYS A 240 -11.50 -36.88 -5.65
N SER A 241 -10.18 -36.83 -5.43
CA SER A 241 -9.59 -37.21 -4.14
C SER A 241 -10.12 -36.33 -3.01
N ALA A 242 -10.22 -34.99 -3.27
CA ALA A 242 -10.79 -34.04 -2.32
C ALA A 242 -12.27 -34.25 -2.09
N GLU A 243 -13.07 -34.48 -3.13
CA GLU A 243 -14.50 -34.80 -3.04
C GLU A 243 -14.74 -36.04 -2.19
N SER A 244 -13.96 -37.10 -2.42
CA SER A 244 -14.07 -38.34 -1.64
C SER A 244 -13.69 -38.15 -0.18
N PHE A 245 -12.66 -37.40 0.12
CA PHE A 245 -12.20 -37.13 1.48
C PHE A 245 -13.19 -36.25 2.25
N LEU A 246 -13.75 -35.22 1.60
CA LEU A 246 -14.69 -34.28 2.21
C LEU A 246 -16.13 -34.81 2.23
N GLY A 247 -16.43 -35.92 1.52
CA GLY A 247 -17.76 -36.49 1.42
C GLY A 247 -18.75 -35.63 0.62
N ILE A 248 -18.26 -34.89 -0.37
CA ILE A 248 -19.04 -33.97 -1.22
C ILE A 248 -19.11 -34.51 -2.66
N ASP A 249 -20.15 -34.16 -3.39
CA ASP A 249 -20.42 -34.67 -4.74
C ASP A 249 -19.63 -33.90 -5.86
N ASN A 250 -19.42 -32.59 -5.67
CA ASN A 250 -18.67 -31.75 -6.62
C ASN A 250 -18.04 -30.59 -5.89
N LEU A 251 -16.70 -30.51 -5.93
CA LEU A 251 -15.88 -29.47 -5.29
C LEU A 251 -16.15 -28.06 -5.86
N TYR A 252 -16.57 -27.97 -7.11
CA TYR A 252 -16.75 -26.69 -7.81
C TYR A 252 -18.19 -26.16 -7.82
N LYS A 253 -19.11 -26.78 -7.06
CA LYS A 253 -20.42 -26.18 -6.82
C LYS A 253 -20.28 -24.90 -5.98
N GLU A 254 -21.19 -23.96 -6.15
CA GLU A 254 -21.22 -22.69 -5.43
C GLU A 254 -21.17 -22.89 -3.89
N GLU A 255 -21.94 -23.83 -3.38
CA GLU A 255 -21.96 -24.20 -1.95
C GLU A 255 -20.63 -24.77 -1.42
N HIS A 256 -19.77 -25.30 -2.30
CA HIS A 256 -18.46 -25.87 -1.98
C HIS A 256 -17.26 -25.00 -2.41
N ALA A 257 -17.50 -23.83 -2.97
CA ALA A 257 -16.44 -22.95 -3.48
C ALA A 257 -15.39 -22.58 -2.41
N SER A 258 -15.81 -22.48 -1.14
CA SER A 258 -14.90 -22.25 -0.02
C SER A 258 -13.89 -23.39 0.18
N PHE A 259 -14.29 -24.65 -0.01
CA PHE A 259 -13.38 -25.80 0.11
C PHE A 259 -12.34 -25.83 -0.99
N ALA A 260 -12.74 -25.56 -2.24
CA ALA A 260 -11.81 -25.47 -3.37
C ALA A 260 -10.75 -24.40 -3.12
N ARG A 261 -11.17 -23.23 -2.63
CA ARG A 261 -10.27 -22.12 -2.28
C ARG A 261 -9.30 -22.51 -1.15
N HIS A 262 -9.80 -23.04 -0.05
CA HIS A 262 -8.97 -23.45 1.08
C HIS A 262 -7.95 -24.52 0.68
N LEU A 263 -8.34 -25.47 -0.19
CA LEU A 263 -7.46 -26.52 -0.68
C LEU A 263 -6.30 -25.96 -1.52
N VAL A 264 -6.59 -25.05 -2.43
CA VAL A 264 -5.54 -24.37 -3.23
C VAL A 264 -4.60 -23.57 -2.31
N TYR A 265 -5.14 -22.85 -1.32
CA TYR A 265 -4.30 -22.08 -0.39
C TYR A 265 -3.48 -22.97 0.54
N ALA A 266 -4.00 -24.12 0.97
CA ALA A 266 -3.23 -25.06 1.76
C ALA A 266 -2.06 -25.65 0.94
N ILE A 267 -2.28 -26.02 -0.34
CA ILE A 267 -1.19 -26.45 -1.22
C ILE A 267 -0.16 -25.32 -1.42
N ARG A 268 -0.61 -24.09 -1.63
CA ARG A 268 0.29 -22.92 -1.73
C ARG A 268 1.07 -22.68 -0.43
N ALA A 269 0.46 -22.83 0.73
CA ALA A 269 1.12 -22.72 2.02
C ALA A 269 2.27 -23.73 2.17
N HIS A 270 2.05 -24.98 1.73
CA HIS A 270 3.09 -26.01 1.76
C HIS A 270 4.20 -25.82 0.73
N LYS A 271 3.90 -25.28 -0.46
CA LYS A 271 4.84 -25.21 -1.58
C LYS A 271 5.58 -23.88 -1.70
N LEU A 272 4.95 -22.76 -1.36
CA LEU A 272 5.47 -21.43 -1.60
C LEU A 272 6.01 -20.73 -0.34
N PHE A 273 5.63 -21.22 0.85
CA PHE A 273 6.02 -20.57 2.10
C PHE A 273 6.88 -21.47 2.94
N THR A 274 8.08 -21.01 3.24
CA THR A 274 9.10 -21.75 4.03
C THR A 274 9.30 -21.07 5.38
N LYS A 275 9.25 -21.88 6.46
CA LYS A 275 9.55 -21.40 7.80
C LYS A 275 10.97 -20.85 7.89
N ASP A 276 11.16 -19.83 8.72
CA ASP A 276 12.40 -19.10 8.96
C ASP A 276 12.93 -18.29 7.74
N LYS A 277 12.19 -18.33 6.61
CA LYS A 277 12.45 -17.55 5.41
C LYS A 277 11.32 -16.57 5.10
N ASP A 278 10.11 -17.07 4.98
CA ASP A 278 8.90 -16.29 4.63
C ASP A 278 8.09 -15.89 5.88
N TYR A 279 8.23 -16.64 6.95
CA TYR A 279 7.58 -16.42 8.24
C TYR A 279 8.34 -17.10 9.37
N ILE A 280 8.10 -16.65 10.60
CA ILE A 280 8.59 -17.28 11.83
C ILE A 280 7.42 -17.60 12.75
N ILE A 281 7.66 -18.53 13.70
CA ILE A 281 6.72 -18.82 14.79
C ILE A 281 7.23 -18.18 16.06
N ARG A 282 6.43 -17.29 16.65
CA ARG A 282 6.75 -16.59 17.90
C ARG A 282 5.57 -16.67 18.86
N GLY A 283 5.75 -17.29 20.02
CA GLY A 283 4.70 -17.38 21.04
C GLY A 283 3.42 -18.07 20.58
N ASN A 284 3.52 -19.10 19.72
CA ASN A 284 2.39 -19.83 19.11
C ASN A 284 1.58 -19.00 18.08
N GLU A 285 2.18 -17.95 17.52
CA GLU A 285 1.61 -17.15 16.43
C GLU A 285 2.59 -17.11 15.25
N MET A 286 2.04 -17.10 14.03
CA MET A 286 2.82 -16.94 12.81
C MET A 286 2.99 -15.46 12.48
N VAL A 287 4.24 -15.05 12.26
CA VAL A 287 4.60 -13.68 11.88
C VAL A 287 5.33 -13.71 10.55
N LEU A 288 4.86 -12.92 9.59
CA LEU A 288 5.47 -12.81 8.27
C LEU A 288 6.84 -12.12 8.34
N VAL A 289 7.73 -12.52 7.45
CA VAL A 289 9.03 -11.88 7.23
C VAL A 289 9.04 -11.24 5.85
N ASP A 290 9.38 -9.98 5.77
CA ASP A 290 9.65 -9.32 4.49
C ASP A 290 10.94 -9.87 3.88
N LYS A 291 10.85 -10.50 2.72
CA LYS A 291 11.99 -11.15 2.05
C LYS A 291 13.14 -10.20 1.73
N GLY A 292 12.82 -8.98 1.32
CA GLY A 292 13.81 -7.96 0.93
C GLY A 292 14.52 -7.33 2.12
N THR A 293 13.76 -7.00 3.17
CA THR A 293 14.27 -6.30 4.35
C THR A 293 14.55 -7.23 5.53
N GLY A 294 13.90 -8.40 5.61
CA GLY A 294 13.91 -9.32 6.74
C GLY A 294 13.13 -8.81 7.95
N ARG A 295 12.37 -7.73 7.81
CA ARG A 295 11.55 -7.18 8.90
C ARG A 295 10.40 -8.10 9.25
N LEU A 296 10.14 -8.23 10.55
CA LEU A 296 8.94 -8.90 11.02
C LEU A 296 7.74 -7.99 10.77
N MET A 297 6.74 -8.54 10.09
CA MET A 297 5.52 -7.82 9.71
C MET A 297 4.39 -8.19 10.69
N GLU A 298 4.54 -7.80 11.96
CA GLU A 298 3.64 -8.20 13.06
C GLU A 298 2.17 -7.80 12.85
N MET A 299 1.94 -6.69 12.13
CA MET A 299 0.58 -6.17 11.85
C MET A 299 0.04 -6.59 10.49
N THR A 300 0.81 -7.36 9.71
CA THR A 300 0.43 -7.75 8.35
C THR A 300 -0.05 -9.20 8.32
N LYS A 301 -1.20 -9.43 7.69
CA LYS A 301 -1.74 -10.77 7.45
C LYS A 301 -1.95 -11.03 5.97
N LEU A 302 -1.69 -12.25 5.52
CA LEU A 302 -2.04 -12.68 4.18
C LEU A 302 -3.56 -12.83 4.08
N GLN A 303 -4.10 -12.47 2.92
CA GLN A 303 -5.55 -12.42 2.71
C GLN A 303 -6.14 -13.75 2.23
N GLY A 304 -7.45 -13.81 2.23
CA GLY A 304 -8.24 -14.87 1.61
C GLY A 304 -8.16 -16.24 2.30
N GLY A 305 -7.57 -16.30 3.50
CA GLY A 305 -7.39 -17.57 4.23
C GLY A 305 -5.99 -18.19 4.05
N LEU A 306 -5.09 -17.57 3.27
CA LEU A 306 -3.73 -18.09 3.10
C LEU A 306 -2.91 -17.99 4.40
N HIS A 307 -3.13 -16.94 5.22
CA HIS A 307 -2.50 -16.81 6.53
C HIS A 307 -2.87 -17.98 7.43
N GLN A 308 -4.17 -18.28 7.52
CA GLN A 308 -4.70 -19.40 8.30
C GLN A 308 -4.26 -20.76 7.75
N ALA A 309 -4.06 -20.88 6.44
CA ALA A 309 -3.51 -22.09 5.85
C ALA A 309 -2.05 -22.35 6.27
N ILE A 310 -1.23 -21.29 6.42
CA ILE A 310 0.14 -21.42 6.96
C ILE A 310 0.09 -21.72 8.47
N GLU A 311 -0.80 -21.08 9.21
CA GLU A 311 -1.00 -21.35 10.64
C GLU A 311 -1.42 -22.81 10.87
N ALA A 312 -2.31 -23.36 10.02
CA ALA A 312 -2.72 -24.77 10.06
C ALA A 312 -1.56 -25.73 9.75
N LYS A 313 -0.77 -25.42 8.70
CA LYS A 313 0.45 -26.17 8.34
C LYS A 313 1.44 -26.26 9.49
N GLU A 314 1.60 -25.19 10.26
CA GLU A 314 2.53 -25.13 11.40
C GLU A 314 1.88 -25.57 12.72
N HIS A 315 0.60 -25.97 12.72
CA HIS A 315 -0.17 -26.40 13.89
C HIS A 315 -0.14 -25.37 15.04
N VAL A 316 -0.12 -24.06 14.69
CA VAL A 316 -0.22 -22.97 15.64
C VAL A 316 -1.66 -22.48 15.78
N LYS A 317 -1.90 -21.55 16.70
CA LYS A 317 -3.23 -20.98 16.92
C LYS A 317 -3.73 -20.30 15.64
N LEU A 318 -4.87 -20.73 15.13
CA LEU A 318 -5.53 -20.09 13.98
C LEU A 318 -6.01 -18.69 14.36
N SER A 319 -5.53 -17.69 13.64
CA SER A 319 -6.04 -16.33 13.75
C SER A 319 -7.40 -16.23 13.04
N PRO A 320 -8.32 -15.35 13.51
CA PRO A 320 -9.59 -15.16 12.81
C PRO A 320 -9.36 -14.59 11.41
N GLU A 321 -10.09 -15.11 10.43
CA GLU A 321 -10.18 -14.51 9.11
C GLU A 321 -10.99 -13.22 9.23
N THR A 322 -10.38 -12.09 8.94
CA THR A 322 -11.03 -10.78 9.05
C THR A 322 -11.56 -10.32 7.69
N ARG A 323 -12.70 -9.62 7.71
CA ARG A 323 -13.24 -8.96 6.52
C ARG A 323 -12.50 -7.65 6.28
N ALA A 324 -12.35 -7.26 5.03
CA ALA A 324 -11.86 -5.94 4.71
C ALA A 324 -13.00 -4.92 4.91
N MET A 325 -12.80 -3.97 5.79
CA MET A 325 -13.75 -2.85 6.00
C MET A 325 -13.58 -1.75 4.97
N ALA A 326 -12.34 -1.42 4.65
CA ALA A 326 -12.00 -0.39 3.69
C ALA A 326 -10.69 -0.72 3.01
N SER A 327 -10.54 -0.31 1.76
CA SER A 327 -9.33 -0.55 0.97
C SER A 327 -9.07 0.60 0.00
N ILE A 328 -7.78 0.90 -0.21
CA ILE A 328 -7.34 1.85 -1.23
C ILE A 328 -5.95 1.48 -1.75
N THR A 329 -5.72 1.66 -3.04
CA THR A 329 -4.37 1.57 -3.61
C THR A 329 -3.64 2.90 -3.50
N TYR A 330 -2.30 2.88 -3.42
CA TYR A 330 -1.52 4.13 -3.43
C TYR A 330 -1.77 4.93 -4.71
N GLN A 331 -1.93 4.24 -5.85
CA GLN A 331 -2.25 4.91 -7.11
C GLN A 331 -3.55 5.73 -7.01
N SER A 332 -4.59 5.15 -6.41
CA SER A 332 -5.89 5.83 -6.24
C SER A 332 -5.81 6.97 -5.22
N LEU A 333 -5.10 6.76 -4.12
CA LEU A 333 -4.91 7.78 -3.07
C LEU A 333 -4.24 9.05 -3.64
N PHE A 334 -3.11 8.87 -4.34
CA PHE A 334 -2.36 10.03 -4.85
C PHE A 334 -3.05 10.72 -6.04
N LYS A 335 -3.90 10.02 -6.79
CA LYS A 335 -4.74 10.64 -7.83
C LYS A 335 -5.82 11.57 -7.28
N MET A 336 -6.13 11.54 -5.99
CA MET A 336 -7.08 12.45 -5.36
C MET A 336 -6.51 13.85 -5.13
N PHE A 337 -5.20 14.03 -5.19
CA PHE A 337 -4.59 15.35 -5.09
C PHE A 337 -4.81 16.15 -6.36
N LYS A 338 -5.09 17.45 -6.22
CA LYS A 338 -5.19 18.36 -7.36
C LYS A 338 -3.88 18.43 -8.16
N LYS A 339 -2.75 18.33 -7.46
CA LYS A 339 -1.41 18.33 -8.04
C LYS A 339 -0.49 17.34 -7.31
N VAL A 340 0.16 16.47 -8.06
CA VAL A 340 1.14 15.49 -7.56
C VAL A 340 2.47 15.75 -8.19
N SER A 341 3.53 15.71 -7.41
CA SER A 341 4.90 15.76 -7.90
C SER A 341 5.79 14.86 -7.04
N GLY A 342 7.02 14.70 -7.46
CA GLY A 342 7.96 13.95 -6.63
C GLY A 342 9.39 14.04 -7.12
N MET A 343 10.24 13.39 -6.35
CA MET A 343 11.68 13.36 -6.61
C MET A 343 12.22 11.93 -6.39
N THR A 344 13.19 11.56 -7.19
CA THR A 344 13.89 10.26 -7.09
C THR A 344 15.23 10.35 -7.80
N GLY A 345 16.14 9.41 -7.52
CA GLY A 345 17.39 9.27 -8.26
C GLY A 345 17.28 8.37 -9.51
N THR A 346 16.15 7.72 -9.76
CA THR A 346 16.04 6.59 -10.70
C THR A 346 14.72 6.53 -11.49
N GLY A 347 14.05 7.66 -11.64
CA GLY A 347 12.72 7.74 -12.26
C GLY A 347 12.68 7.50 -13.76
N LYS A 348 13.74 7.89 -14.50
CA LYS A 348 13.75 7.88 -15.98
C LYS A 348 13.55 6.48 -16.59
N VAL A 349 14.01 5.46 -15.91
CA VAL A 349 13.81 4.07 -16.34
C VAL A 349 12.33 3.68 -16.38
N ALA A 350 11.52 4.27 -15.49
CA ALA A 350 10.09 4.03 -15.38
C ALA A 350 9.23 5.18 -15.95
N GLU A 351 9.80 6.11 -16.72
CA GLU A 351 9.11 7.31 -17.24
C GLU A 351 7.79 6.98 -17.93
N LYS A 352 7.78 5.91 -18.73
CA LYS A 352 6.56 5.48 -19.42
C LYS A 352 5.43 5.12 -18.46
N GLU A 353 5.73 4.51 -17.31
CA GLU A 353 4.73 4.15 -16.31
C GLU A 353 4.25 5.39 -15.54
N PHE A 354 5.15 6.31 -15.19
CA PHE A 354 4.77 7.60 -14.58
C PHE A 354 3.85 8.42 -15.50
N LEU A 355 4.15 8.45 -16.81
CA LEU A 355 3.33 9.18 -17.77
C LEU A 355 1.95 8.52 -17.96
N GLU A 356 1.90 7.19 -18.17
CA GLU A 356 0.65 6.47 -18.44
C GLU A 356 -0.27 6.39 -17.22
N THR A 357 0.29 6.21 -16.01
CA THR A 357 -0.50 5.99 -14.80
C THR A 357 -0.85 7.28 -14.06
N TYR A 358 0.10 8.22 -14.00
CA TYR A 358 0.00 9.42 -13.15
C TYR A 358 0.03 10.72 -13.95
N ASN A 359 0.18 10.66 -15.27
CA ASN A 359 0.32 11.83 -16.16
C ASN A 359 1.48 12.76 -15.75
N MET A 360 2.58 12.19 -15.26
CA MET A 360 3.77 12.90 -14.84
C MET A 360 4.94 12.63 -15.79
N ALA A 361 5.60 13.66 -16.27
CA ALA A 361 6.86 13.54 -17.00
C ALA A 361 8.02 13.38 -16.00
N VAL A 362 9.07 12.64 -16.41
CA VAL A 362 10.30 12.51 -15.62
C VAL A 362 11.38 13.37 -16.24
N VAL A 363 11.75 14.42 -15.55
CA VAL A 363 12.76 15.38 -15.99
C VAL A 363 14.07 15.12 -15.28
N ARG A 364 15.10 14.76 -16.03
CA ARG A 364 16.45 14.55 -15.48
C ARG A 364 17.13 15.87 -15.23
N ILE A 365 17.49 16.11 -13.98
CA ILE A 365 18.23 17.30 -13.55
C ILE A 365 19.74 17.01 -13.63
N PRO A 366 20.55 17.91 -14.23
CA PRO A 366 21.99 17.73 -14.27
C PRO A 366 22.58 17.76 -12.85
N THR A 367 23.69 17.05 -12.64
CA THR A 367 24.42 17.06 -11.37
C THR A 367 25.15 18.39 -11.17
N ASN A 368 25.24 18.86 -9.93
CA ASN A 368 25.97 20.09 -9.59
C ASN A 368 27.47 19.96 -9.91
N ARG A 369 28.05 18.78 -9.72
CA ARG A 369 29.42 18.45 -10.10
C ARG A 369 29.46 17.21 -10.98
N PRO A 370 30.41 17.11 -11.93
CA PRO A 370 30.54 15.95 -12.80
C PRO A 370 30.72 14.67 -11.99
N LYS A 371 30.05 13.59 -12.41
CA LYS A 371 30.18 12.26 -11.81
C LYS A 371 31.57 11.70 -12.04
N GLN A 372 32.28 11.29 -10.98
CA GLN A 372 33.59 10.63 -11.05
C GLN A 372 33.54 9.14 -10.80
N ARG A 373 32.39 8.57 -10.40
CA ARG A 373 32.22 7.14 -10.15
C ARG A 373 32.41 6.32 -11.42
N ILE A 374 33.14 5.20 -11.29
CA ILE A 374 33.36 4.23 -12.36
C ILE A 374 32.46 3.01 -12.09
N ASP A 375 31.56 2.73 -13.03
CA ASP A 375 30.68 1.56 -12.97
C ASP A 375 31.28 0.44 -13.83
N TYR A 376 31.85 -0.61 -13.18
CA TYR A 376 32.47 -1.73 -13.87
C TYR A 376 31.44 -2.71 -14.42
N PRO A 377 31.75 -3.44 -15.51
CA PRO A 377 30.92 -4.53 -16.00
C PRO A 377 30.72 -5.62 -14.98
N ASP A 378 29.58 -6.30 -15.04
CA ASP A 378 29.28 -7.41 -14.16
C ASP A 378 30.16 -8.61 -14.42
N ASN A 379 30.49 -9.34 -13.36
CA ASN A 379 31.09 -10.66 -13.45
C ASN A 379 29.98 -11.70 -13.27
N LEU A 380 29.76 -12.53 -14.30
CA LEU A 380 28.75 -13.60 -14.27
C LEU A 380 29.42 -14.95 -14.09
N TYR A 381 28.94 -15.74 -13.15
CA TYR A 381 29.38 -17.09 -12.80
C TYR A 381 28.27 -18.12 -13.03
N VAL A 382 28.61 -19.40 -13.06
CA VAL A 382 27.58 -20.45 -13.20
C VAL A 382 26.88 -20.69 -11.88
N THR A 383 27.63 -20.79 -10.79
CA THR A 383 27.10 -21.18 -9.47
C THR A 383 27.20 -20.09 -8.43
N LEU A 384 26.34 -20.18 -7.42
CA LEU A 384 26.35 -19.29 -6.25
C LEU A 384 27.70 -19.38 -5.48
N PRO A 385 28.27 -20.57 -5.18
CA PRO A 385 29.57 -20.66 -4.51
C PRO A 385 30.70 -19.95 -5.25
N GLU A 386 30.77 -20.06 -6.59
CA GLU A 386 31.78 -19.35 -7.39
C GLU A 386 31.65 -17.83 -7.25
N LYS A 387 30.44 -17.33 -7.35
CA LYS A 387 30.11 -15.91 -7.19
C LYS A 387 30.52 -15.40 -5.81
N VAL A 388 30.14 -16.12 -4.76
CA VAL A 388 30.45 -15.77 -3.37
C VAL A 388 31.99 -15.77 -3.15
N TYR A 389 32.68 -16.78 -3.59
CA TYR A 389 34.15 -16.84 -3.48
C TYR A 389 34.83 -15.67 -4.20
N ALA A 390 34.46 -15.43 -5.46
CA ALA A 390 35.05 -14.36 -6.25
C ALA A 390 34.76 -12.95 -5.68
N SER A 391 33.56 -12.72 -5.16
CA SER A 391 33.23 -11.46 -4.52
C SER A 391 33.94 -11.28 -3.17
N LEU A 392 34.11 -12.35 -2.40
CA LEU A 392 34.87 -12.33 -1.14
C LEU A 392 36.35 -11.98 -1.38
N GLU A 393 37.01 -12.60 -2.37
CA GLU A 393 38.38 -12.23 -2.75
C GLU A 393 38.50 -10.77 -3.19
N TYR A 394 37.51 -10.26 -3.94
CA TYR A 394 37.47 -8.85 -4.31
C TYR A 394 37.31 -7.93 -3.09
N ILE A 395 36.51 -8.30 -2.11
CA ILE A 395 36.35 -7.56 -0.82
C ILE A 395 37.73 -7.55 -0.09
N LYS A 396 38.41 -8.68 0.03
CA LYS A 396 39.74 -8.79 0.68
C LYS A 396 40.75 -7.87 0.04
N ASP A 397 40.84 -7.89 -1.29
CA ASP A 397 41.79 -7.09 -2.05
C ASP A 397 41.64 -5.58 -1.80
N TYR A 398 40.40 -5.07 -1.77
CA TYR A 398 40.19 -3.66 -1.58
C TYR A 398 40.17 -3.25 -0.11
N HIS A 399 39.74 -4.14 0.81
CA HIS A 399 39.88 -3.90 2.24
C HIS A 399 41.37 -3.78 2.64
N ALA A 400 42.24 -4.62 2.10
CA ALA A 400 43.70 -4.53 2.33
C ALA A 400 44.30 -3.20 1.84
N LYS A 401 43.69 -2.52 0.86
CA LYS A 401 44.07 -1.19 0.40
C LYS A 401 43.53 -0.05 1.26
N GLY A 402 42.68 -0.37 2.25
CA GLY A 402 42.04 0.60 3.14
C GLY A 402 40.75 1.23 2.59
N ASN A 403 40.24 0.76 1.46
CA ASN A 403 38.98 1.31 0.91
C ASN A 403 37.77 0.96 1.78
N PRO A 404 36.82 1.86 1.97
CA PRO A 404 35.50 1.49 2.48
C PRO A 404 34.71 0.69 1.44
N LEU A 405 34.03 -0.36 1.90
CA LEU A 405 33.29 -1.32 1.09
C LEU A 405 31.85 -1.41 1.55
N LEU A 406 30.92 -1.27 0.61
CA LEU A 406 29.49 -1.45 0.86
C LEU A 406 29.00 -2.62 -0.02
N VAL A 407 28.69 -3.74 0.63
CA VAL A 407 28.33 -4.99 -0.03
C VAL A 407 26.81 -5.17 0.03
N PHE A 408 26.15 -5.07 -1.10
CA PHE A 408 24.71 -5.28 -1.21
C PHE A 408 24.35 -6.72 -1.54
N VAL A 409 23.41 -7.26 -0.78
CA VAL A 409 22.88 -8.61 -0.91
C VAL A 409 21.37 -8.60 -1.10
N GLY A 410 20.79 -9.62 -1.74
CA GLY A 410 19.36 -9.69 -2.05
C GLY A 410 18.51 -10.17 -0.87
N SER A 411 19.08 -10.81 0.14
CA SER A 411 18.32 -11.33 1.28
C SER A 411 19.08 -11.24 2.61
N VAL A 412 18.34 -11.35 3.71
CA VAL A 412 18.93 -11.41 5.06
C VAL A 412 19.80 -12.64 5.23
N GLU A 413 19.39 -13.78 4.66
CA GLU A 413 20.17 -15.02 4.66
C GLU A 413 21.56 -14.82 4.01
N MET A 414 21.58 -14.17 2.83
CA MET A 414 22.84 -13.82 2.17
C MET A 414 23.68 -12.84 3.01
N SER A 415 23.05 -11.91 3.74
CA SER A 415 23.79 -11.01 4.62
C SER A 415 24.47 -11.75 5.78
N GLN A 416 23.83 -12.77 6.32
CA GLN A 416 24.40 -13.65 7.36
C GLN A 416 25.52 -14.53 6.81
N LEU A 417 25.36 -15.06 5.59
CA LEU A 417 26.41 -15.83 4.91
C LEU A 417 27.67 -14.99 4.72
N TYR A 418 27.55 -13.79 4.12
CA TYR A 418 28.70 -12.90 3.93
C TYR A 418 29.32 -12.49 5.27
N SER A 419 28.50 -12.21 6.29
CA SER A 419 28.98 -11.92 7.63
C SER A 419 29.83 -13.07 8.20
N SER A 420 29.34 -14.29 8.09
CA SER A 420 30.07 -15.48 8.57
C SER A 420 31.39 -15.69 7.83
N LEU A 421 31.42 -15.45 6.52
CA LEU A 421 32.63 -15.57 5.70
C LEU A 421 33.65 -14.48 6.04
N LEU A 422 33.21 -13.23 6.20
CA LEU A 422 34.07 -12.11 6.59
C LEU A 422 34.68 -12.30 7.98
N LEU A 423 33.91 -12.86 8.94
CA LEU A 423 34.41 -13.22 10.27
C LEU A 423 35.52 -14.29 10.17
N ARG A 424 35.37 -15.31 9.31
CA ARG A 424 36.39 -16.35 9.09
C ARG A 424 37.66 -15.78 8.50
N GLU A 425 37.57 -14.77 7.64
CA GLU A 425 38.70 -14.05 7.06
C GLU A 425 39.29 -12.98 8.02
N GLY A 426 38.76 -12.84 9.21
CA GLY A 426 39.22 -11.85 10.20
C GLY A 426 38.91 -10.39 9.86
N ILE A 427 37.94 -10.13 8.99
CA ILE A 427 37.54 -8.80 8.55
C ILE A 427 36.44 -8.29 9.45
N ALA A 428 36.71 -7.22 10.19
CA ALA A 428 35.71 -6.51 10.98
C ALA A 428 34.69 -5.82 10.05
N HIS A 429 33.41 -6.02 10.33
CA HIS A 429 32.35 -5.47 9.47
C HIS A 429 31.07 -5.18 10.24
N ASN A 430 30.23 -4.31 9.67
CA ASN A 430 28.86 -4.05 10.10
C ASN A 430 27.87 -4.78 9.20
N VAL A 431 26.74 -5.21 9.80
CA VAL A 431 25.61 -5.77 9.02
C VAL A 431 24.40 -4.86 9.19
N LEU A 432 23.86 -4.42 8.05
CA LEU A 432 22.71 -3.54 7.97
C LEU A 432 21.55 -4.28 7.30
N ASN A 433 20.72 -4.87 8.12
CA ASN A 433 19.48 -5.53 7.72
C ASN A 433 18.37 -5.16 8.73
N ALA A 434 17.19 -5.71 8.56
CA ALA A 434 16.05 -5.39 9.40
C ALA A 434 16.24 -5.67 10.89
N ASN A 435 17.09 -6.61 11.25
CA ASN A 435 17.39 -6.94 12.65
C ASN A 435 18.15 -5.81 13.36
N ASN A 436 18.83 -4.94 12.60
CA ASN A 436 19.70 -3.87 13.10
C ASN A 436 19.16 -2.46 12.76
N ALA A 437 17.90 -2.33 12.35
CA ALA A 437 17.30 -1.07 11.91
C ALA A 437 17.44 0.08 12.92
N ALA A 438 17.40 -0.21 14.22
CA ALA A 438 17.56 0.79 15.26
C ALA A 438 18.94 1.50 15.28
N ARG A 439 19.97 0.91 14.62
CA ARG A 439 21.33 1.46 14.51
C ARG A 439 21.68 1.88 13.09
N GLU A 440 20.72 1.90 12.21
CA GLU A 440 20.91 2.14 10.77
C GLU A 440 21.68 3.43 10.50
N ALA A 441 21.27 4.54 11.08
CA ALA A 441 21.92 5.84 10.88
C ALA A 441 23.40 5.84 11.33
N GLN A 442 23.71 5.18 12.43
CA GLN A 442 25.08 5.06 12.93
C GLN A 442 25.95 4.20 12.01
N ILE A 443 25.46 3.03 11.60
CA ILE A 443 26.17 2.11 10.71
C ILE A 443 26.46 2.77 9.37
N ILE A 444 25.51 3.55 8.85
CA ILE A 444 25.70 4.28 7.59
C ILE A 444 26.73 5.39 7.73
N ALA A 445 26.71 6.14 8.85
CA ALA A 445 27.71 7.16 9.10
C ALA A 445 29.14 6.58 9.16
N GLU A 446 29.30 5.35 9.66
CA GLU A 446 30.56 4.63 9.73
C GLU A 446 30.99 4.01 8.38
N SER A 447 30.04 3.70 7.49
CA SER A 447 30.30 2.95 6.23
C SER A 447 31.19 3.69 5.22
N GLY A 448 31.35 4.99 5.36
CA GLY A 448 32.24 5.82 4.54
C GLY A 448 33.66 5.98 5.10
N GLN A 449 33.98 5.39 6.27
CA GLN A 449 35.29 5.53 6.92
C GLN A 449 36.33 4.59 6.32
N MET A 450 37.61 4.94 6.43
CA MET A 450 38.71 4.14 5.90
C MET A 450 38.68 2.71 6.47
N GLY A 451 38.76 1.71 5.58
CA GLY A 451 38.74 0.28 5.90
C GLY A 451 37.40 -0.26 6.41
N ALA A 452 36.33 0.53 6.46
CA ALA A 452 35.02 0.05 6.86
C ALA A 452 34.44 -0.96 5.85
N VAL A 453 33.88 -2.05 6.35
CA VAL A 453 33.12 -3.02 5.53
C VAL A 453 31.69 -3.08 6.08
N THR A 454 30.71 -2.85 5.23
CA THR A 454 29.30 -2.91 5.59
C THR A 454 28.57 -3.84 4.62
N VAL A 455 27.92 -4.88 5.15
CA VAL A 455 27.03 -5.77 4.39
C VAL A 455 25.61 -5.26 4.58
N ALA A 456 24.90 -4.96 3.50
CA ALA A 456 23.57 -4.35 3.55
C ALA A 456 22.58 -5.03 2.62
N THR A 457 21.30 -5.15 3.02
CA THR A 457 20.21 -5.46 2.10
C THR A 457 19.85 -4.24 1.27
N SER A 458 19.21 -4.44 0.11
CA SER A 458 18.94 -3.38 -0.88
C SER A 458 18.14 -2.18 -0.35
N MET A 459 17.27 -2.43 0.62
CA MET A 459 16.40 -1.39 1.23
C MET A 459 17.08 -0.63 2.37
N ALA A 460 18.19 -1.15 2.89
CA ALA A 460 18.87 -0.56 4.03
C ALA A 460 19.60 0.73 3.65
N GLY A 461 19.51 1.73 4.51
CA GLY A 461 20.19 3.03 4.33
C GLY A 461 19.53 3.98 3.31
N ARG A 462 18.34 3.67 2.81
CA ARG A 462 17.63 4.53 1.85
C ARG A 462 17.33 5.90 2.46
N GLY A 463 17.55 6.98 1.68
CA GLY A 463 17.36 8.35 2.14
C GLY A 463 18.46 8.90 3.08
N THR A 464 19.48 8.09 3.42
CA THR A 464 20.60 8.51 4.27
C THR A 464 21.87 8.70 3.45
N ASP A 465 22.61 9.76 3.75
CA ASP A 465 23.85 10.11 3.03
C ASP A 465 25.07 9.45 3.67
N ILE A 466 25.97 8.92 2.81
CA ILE A 466 27.26 8.34 3.21
C ILE A 466 28.34 9.37 2.94
N LYS A 467 28.93 9.94 3.98
CA LYS A 467 30.03 10.88 3.87
C LYS A 467 31.37 10.15 3.90
N LEU A 468 32.25 10.47 2.97
CA LEU A 468 33.59 9.88 2.93
C LEU A 468 34.45 10.40 4.09
N GLY A 469 35.13 9.47 4.74
CA GLY A 469 36.11 9.77 5.76
C GLY A 469 37.36 10.47 5.17
N LYS A 470 38.18 11.05 6.05
CA LYS A 470 39.41 11.73 5.66
C LYS A 470 40.37 10.75 4.96
N GLY A 471 40.90 11.10 3.79
CA GLY A 471 41.85 10.27 3.03
C GLY A 471 41.19 9.20 2.13
N VAL A 472 39.86 9.00 2.20
CA VAL A 472 39.17 7.98 1.42
C VAL A 472 39.04 8.38 -0.07
N ALA A 473 38.93 9.66 -0.35
CA ALA A 473 38.84 10.15 -1.74
C ALA A 473 40.13 9.85 -2.52
N GLU A 474 41.29 9.94 -1.87
CA GLU A 474 42.60 9.62 -2.47
C GLU A 474 42.78 8.12 -2.77
N LEU A 475 42.04 7.26 -2.03
CA LEU A 475 42.01 5.81 -2.28
C LEU A 475 41.02 5.41 -3.40
N GLY A 476 40.33 6.40 -4.03
CA GLY A 476 39.33 6.14 -5.06
C GLY A 476 37.89 6.10 -4.54
N GLY A 477 37.65 6.47 -3.28
CA GLY A 477 36.33 6.62 -2.69
C GLY A 477 35.67 5.32 -2.22
N LEU A 478 34.35 5.34 -2.01
CA LEU A 478 33.55 4.20 -1.57
C LEU A 478 33.37 3.18 -2.71
N ILE A 479 33.60 1.92 -2.41
CA ILE A 479 33.38 0.80 -3.34
C ILE A 479 32.04 0.14 -3.02
N VAL A 480 31.17 0.10 -4.01
CA VAL A 480 29.88 -0.59 -3.95
C VAL A 480 29.97 -1.91 -4.69
N ILE A 481 29.65 -2.99 -3.98
CA ILE A 481 29.61 -4.35 -4.51
C ILE A 481 28.17 -4.85 -4.44
N GLY A 482 27.58 -5.19 -5.61
CA GLY A 482 26.32 -5.92 -5.67
C GLY A 482 26.61 -7.42 -5.80
N THR A 483 26.02 -8.25 -4.97
CA THR A 483 26.20 -9.70 -5.05
C THR A 483 25.20 -10.39 -5.94
N GLU A 484 24.25 -9.65 -6.49
CA GLU A 484 23.28 -10.08 -7.50
C GLU A 484 22.64 -8.85 -8.16
N ARG A 485 21.97 -9.03 -9.29
CA ARG A 485 21.09 -8.03 -9.86
C ARG A 485 19.73 -8.09 -9.17
N MET A 486 19.23 -6.93 -8.80
CA MET A 486 17.93 -6.81 -8.15
C MET A 486 16.77 -6.98 -9.15
N GLU A 487 15.57 -7.15 -8.66
CA GLU A 487 14.37 -7.35 -9.49
C GLU A 487 14.11 -6.20 -10.48
N SER A 488 14.55 -4.99 -10.15
CA SER A 488 14.43 -3.79 -10.97
C SER A 488 15.76 -3.10 -11.23
N GLN A 489 15.94 -2.59 -12.45
CA GLN A 489 17.10 -1.75 -12.81
C GLN A 489 17.18 -0.49 -11.93
N ARG A 490 16.05 0.02 -11.45
CA ARG A 490 16.00 1.19 -10.55
C ARG A 490 16.73 0.91 -9.25
N ILE A 491 16.52 -0.25 -8.64
CA ILE A 491 17.19 -0.64 -7.39
C ILE A 491 18.69 -0.75 -7.60
N ASP A 492 19.15 -1.34 -8.71
CA ASP A 492 20.58 -1.38 -9.05
C ASP A 492 21.20 0.01 -9.16
N LEU A 493 20.49 0.95 -9.80
CA LEU A 493 20.94 2.35 -9.93
C LEU A 493 20.99 3.05 -8.56
N GLN A 494 20.04 2.78 -7.67
CA GLN A 494 20.07 3.28 -6.29
C GLN A 494 21.27 2.73 -5.51
N ILE A 495 21.55 1.42 -5.63
CA ILE A 495 22.72 0.78 -5.05
C ILE A 495 24.01 1.44 -5.56
N ARG A 496 24.18 1.56 -6.87
CA ARG A 496 25.31 2.27 -7.47
C ARG A 496 25.41 3.70 -6.99
N GLY A 497 24.25 4.39 -6.83
CA GLY A 497 24.13 5.78 -6.37
C GLY A 497 24.57 6.03 -4.93
N ARG A 498 24.90 4.99 -4.16
CA ARG A 498 25.48 5.15 -2.82
C ARG A 498 26.92 5.66 -2.87
N SER A 499 27.63 5.47 -3.97
CA SER A 499 29.00 5.90 -4.21
C SER A 499 29.07 6.99 -5.25
N GLY A 500 30.11 7.81 -5.21
CA GLY A 500 30.39 8.87 -6.20
C GLY A 500 29.39 10.03 -6.13
N ARG A 501 29.11 10.55 -4.94
CA ARG A 501 28.19 11.67 -4.67
C ARG A 501 28.91 13.01 -4.73
N GLN A 502 28.24 14.07 -5.13
CA GLN A 502 28.75 15.46 -5.16
C GLN A 502 30.13 15.61 -5.81
N GLY A 503 30.42 14.77 -6.84
CA GLY A 503 31.73 14.76 -7.51
C GLY A 503 32.82 13.97 -6.78
N ASP A 504 32.51 13.22 -5.74
CA ASP A 504 33.44 12.31 -5.09
C ASP A 504 33.81 11.16 -6.04
N PRO A 505 35.04 10.61 -5.95
CA PRO A 505 35.39 9.37 -6.61
C PRO A 505 34.63 8.19 -6.02
N GLY A 506 34.53 7.10 -6.78
CA GLY A 506 33.89 5.89 -6.31
C GLY A 506 33.87 4.81 -7.38
N MET A 507 33.48 3.59 -6.98
CA MET A 507 33.40 2.46 -7.90
C MET A 507 32.17 1.61 -7.58
N SER A 508 31.63 0.97 -8.62
CA SER A 508 30.60 -0.06 -8.43
C SER A 508 30.89 -1.29 -9.30
N LYS A 509 30.64 -2.48 -8.74
CA LYS A 509 30.76 -3.75 -9.45
C LYS A 509 29.75 -4.75 -8.97
N PHE A 510 29.17 -5.51 -9.91
CA PHE A 510 28.21 -6.58 -9.59
C PHE A 510 28.82 -7.95 -9.89
N PHE A 511 28.56 -8.89 -8.98
CA PHE A 511 28.86 -10.31 -9.09
C PHE A 511 27.53 -11.05 -9.20
N VAL A 512 27.35 -11.80 -10.28
CA VAL A 512 26.06 -12.40 -10.65
C VAL A 512 26.26 -13.87 -10.94
N SER A 513 25.29 -14.71 -10.64
CA SER A 513 25.32 -16.15 -10.99
C SER A 513 24.06 -16.56 -11.77
N LEU A 514 24.14 -17.71 -12.47
CA LEU A 514 22.95 -18.28 -13.11
C LEU A 514 21.92 -18.78 -12.08
N GLU A 515 22.32 -18.88 -10.82
CA GLU A 515 21.45 -19.27 -9.71
C GLU A 515 20.75 -18.12 -9.02
N ASP A 516 21.00 -16.86 -9.41
CA ASP A 516 20.34 -15.70 -8.83
C ASP A 516 18.84 -15.70 -9.19
N ASP A 517 18.01 -15.31 -8.25
CA ASP A 517 16.55 -15.40 -8.35
C ASP A 517 15.97 -14.75 -9.62
N VAL A 518 16.47 -13.57 -10.00
CA VAL A 518 16.03 -12.90 -11.24
C VAL A 518 16.31 -13.72 -12.48
N ILE A 519 17.47 -14.40 -12.52
CA ILE A 519 17.86 -15.24 -13.66
C ILE A 519 17.11 -16.58 -13.63
N LYS A 520 16.90 -17.17 -12.46
CA LYS A 520 16.09 -18.39 -12.33
C LYS A 520 14.64 -18.15 -12.76
N LYS A 521 14.02 -17.08 -12.31
CA LYS A 521 12.60 -16.77 -12.59
C LYS A 521 12.35 -16.27 -14.01
N PHE A 522 13.23 -15.42 -14.53
CA PHE A 522 13.01 -14.69 -15.78
C PHE A 522 14.01 -15.00 -16.89
N GLY A 523 14.97 -15.86 -16.62
CA GLY A 523 15.96 -16.31 -17.62
C GLY A 523 15.37 -17.32 -18.62
N PRO A 524 16.00 -17.48 -19.80
CA PRO A 524 15.55 -18.46 -20.79
C PRO A 524 15.84 -19.90 -20.33
N SER A 525 15.03 -20.86 -20.77
CA SER A 525 15.09 -22.28 -20.38
C SER A 525 16.44 -22.98 -20.55
N TRP A 526 17.29 -22.52 -21.48
CA TRP A 526 18.62 -23.10 -21.65
C TRP A 526 19.56 -22.85 -20.44
N VAL A 527 19.25 -21.86 -19.58
CA VAL A 527 20.03 -21.58 -18.36
C VAL A 527 19.94 -22.75 -17.40
N HIS A 528 18.72 -23.26 -17.17
CA HIS A 528 18.49 -24.41 -16.28
C HIS A 528 19.23 -25.66 -16.78
N LYS A 529 19.24 -25.88 -18.10
CA LYS A 529 20.00 -27.00 -18.68
C LYS A 529 21.49 -26.83 -18.43
N LYS A 530 22.05 -25.63 -18.71
CA LYS A 530 23.48 -25.36 -18.50
C LYS A 530 23.85 -25.52 -17.04
N TYR A 531 23.05 -25.07 -16.11
CA TYR A 531 23.29 -25.21 -14.68
C TYR A 531 23.33 -26.71 -14.26
N LYS A 532 22.35 -27.52 -14.72
CA LYS A 532 22.32 -28.94 -14.44
C LYS A 532 23.54 -29.67 -15.02
N ASP A 533 23.93 -29.36 -16.25
CA ASP A 533 25.10 -29.95 -16.89
C ASP A 533 26.40 -29.60 -16.14
N TYR A 534 26.45 -28.43 -15.51
CA TYR A 534 27.61 -27.90 -14.82
C TYR A 534 27.75 -28.45 -13.38
N GLN A 535 26.67 -28.75 -12.69
CA GLN A 535 26.69 -29.37 -11.35
C GLN A 535 27.39 -30.73 -11.33
N VAL A 536 27.56 -31.36 -12.47
CA VAL A 536 28.25 -32.68 -12.64
C VAL A 536 29.75 -32.54 -12.76
N GLN A 537 30.30 -31.33 -12.91
CA GLN A 537 31.74 -31.10 -13.09
C GLN A 537 32.40 -30.69 -11.77
N ASP A 538 33.48 -31.36 -11.38
CA ASP A 538 34.33 -31.00 -10.23
C ASP A 538 35.02 -29.64 -10.49
N MET A 539 34.65 -28.62 -9.70
CA MET A 539 35.11 -27.25 -9.89
C MET A 539 36.24 -26.91 -8.93
N THR A 540 37.35 -26.49 -9.49
CA THR A 540 38.52 -26.08 -8.70
C THR A 540 38.75 -24.56 -8.64
N GLN A 541 38.19 -23.77 -9.56
CA GLN A 541 38.34 -22.30 -9.57
C GLN A 541 37.12 -21.59 -10.21
N PRO A 542 36.73 -20.37 -9.73
CA PRO A 542 35.64 -19.58 -10.31
C PRO A 542 35.97 -19.18 -11.76
N GLU A 543 35.04 -19.48 -12.68
CA GLU A 543 35.17 -19.09 -14.08
C GLU A 543 34.14 -18.03 -14.47
N ILE A 544 34.63 -16.88 -14.95
CA ILE A 544 33.76 -15.82 -15.44
C ILE A 544 33.22 -16.21 -16.81
N LEU A 545 31.90 -16.26 -16.94
CA LEU A 545 31.19 -16.45 -18.21
C LEU A 545 31.35 -15.21 -19.11
N LYS A 546 32.17 -15.34 -20.16
CA LYS A 546 32.45 -14.26 -21.09
C LYS A 546 31.61 -14.37 -22.36
N GLY A 547 31.30 -13.23 -22.95
CA GLY A 547 30.60 -13.14 -24.23
C GLY A 547 29.29 -12.38 -24.21
N ARG A 548 28.87 -11.88 -25.37
CA ARG A 548 27.67 -11.06 -25.56
C ARG A 548 26.40 -11.78 -25.12
N LYS A 549 26.33 -13.11 -25.30
CA LYS A 549 25.19 -13.93 -24.90
C LYS A 549 24.91 -13.84 -23.39
N TYR A 550 25.92 -13.90 -22.58
CA TYR A 550 25.81 -13.91 -21.12
C TYR A 550 25.52 -12.51 -20.56
N ARG A 551 26.16 -11.47 -21.12
CA ARG A 551 25.85 -10.09 -20.75
C ARG A 551 24.39 -9.74 -21.05
N ASN A 552 23.90 -10.09 -22.24
CA ASN A 552 22.51 -9.85 -22.64
C ASN A 552 21.52 -10.73 -21.85
N LEU A 553 21.95 -11.85 -21.26
CA LEU A 553 21.10 -12.70 -20.43
C LEU A 553 20.62 -11.95 -19.19
N VAL A 554 21.55 -11.37 -18.45
CA VAL A 554 21.26 -10.64 -17.20
C VAL A 554 20.32 -9.46 -17.47
N GLU A 555 20.64 -8.65 -18.48
CA GLU A 555 19.81 -7.50 -18.88
C GLU A 555 18.38 -7.93 -19.29
N ARG A 556 18.24 -9.02 -20.07
CA ARG A 556 16.95 -9.53 -20.51
C ARG A 556 16.12 -10.09 -19.35
N ALA A 557 16.75 -10.83 -18.43
CA ALA A 557 16.06 -11.35 -17.25
C ALA A 557 15.52 -10.21 -16.38
N GLN A 558 16.32 -9.18 -16.14
CA GLN A 558 15.91 -8.00 -15.38
C GLN A 558 14.79 -7.21 -16.09
N HIS A 559 14.87 -7.02 -17.40
CA HIS A 559 13.78 -6.40 -18.18
C HIS A 559 12.48 -7.21 -18.14
N ALA A 560 12.58 -8.55 -18.15
CA ALA A 560 11.39 -9.39 -18.00
C ALA A 560 10.77 -9.26 -16.60
N SER A 561 11.60 -9.19 -15.56
CA SER A 561 11.16 -8.92 -14.18
C SER A 561 10.48 -7.56 -14.05
N ASP A 562 11.09 -6.49 -14.55
CA ASP A 562 10.49 -5.14 -14.58
C ASP A 562 9.14 -5.12 -15.30
N SER A 563 9.05 -5.83 -16.44
CA SER A 563 7.80 -5.92 -17.23
C SER A 563 6.71 -6.69 -16.48
N ALA A 564 7.08 -7.77 -15.79
CA ALA A 564 6.14 -8.54 -14.96
C ALA A 564 5.60 -7.69 -13.79
N GLY A 565 6.50 -6.98 -13.08
CA GLY A 565 6.11 -6.06 -12.02
C GLY A 565 5.16 -4.95 -12.50
N ARG A 566 5.45 -4.35 -13.67
CA ARG A 566 4.56 -3.34 -14.30
C ARG A 566 3.19 -3.92 -14.64
N THR A 567 3.15 -5.15 -15.17
CA THR A 567 1.89 -5.82 -15.50
C THR A 567 1.07 -6.07 -14.23
N ALA A 568 1.70 -6.55 -13.16
CA ALA A 568 1.04 -6.78 -11.87
C ALA A 568 0.44 -5.48 -11.30
N ARG A 569 1.22 -4.37 -11.28
CA ARG A 569 0.72 -3.06 -10.83
C ARG A 569 -0.45 -2.55 -11.67
N ARG A 570 -0.39 -2.73 -13.00
CA ARG A 570 -1.50 -2.37 -13.88
C ARG A 570 -2.75 -3.19 -13.59
N GLN A 571 -2.63 -4.48 -13.39
CA GLN A 571 -3.75 -5.35 -13.01
C GLN A 571 -4.36 -4.93 -11.65
N THR A 572 -3.52 -4.65 -10.66
CA THR A 572 -3.99 -4.14 -9.36
C THR A 572 -4.80 -2.86 -9.52
N LEU A 573 -4.34 -1.93 -10.36
CA LEU A 573 -5.06 -0.68 -10.65
C LEU A 573 -6.37 -0.93 -11.38
N GLU A 574 -6.39 -1.80 -12.40
CA GLU A 574 -7.58 -2.15 -13.16
C GLU A 574 -8.67 -2.79 -12.27
N TYR A 575 -8.28 -3.71 -11.37
CA TYR A 575 -9.22 -4.27 -10.38
C TYR A 575 -9.69 -3.22 -9.35
N ALA A 576 -8.81 -2.32 -8.94
CA ALA A 576 -9.17 -1.26 -8.00
C ALA A 576 -10.11 -0.20 -8.60
N GLU A 577 -10.14 -0.01 -9.91
CA GLU A 577 -10.94 1.02 -10.58
C GLU A 577 -12.44 0.88 -10.27
N SER A 578 -12.98 -0.33 -10.37
CA SER A 578 -14.38 -0.60 -10.03
C SER A 578 -14.70 -0.27 -8.58
N MET A 579 -13.82 -0.69 -7.66
CA MET A 579 -13.97 -0.37 -6.23
C MET A 579 -13.90 1.14 -5.97
N ASN A 580 -13.01 1.87 -6.65
CA ASN A 580 -12.89 3.31 -6.51
C ASN A 580 -14.16 4.05 -6.94
N ILE A 581 -14.71 3.70 -8.11
CA ILE A 581 -15.95 4.28 -8.62
C ILE A 581 -17.10 4.02 -7.65
N GLN A 582 -17.26 2.79 -7.19
CA GLN A 582 -18.30 2.42 -6.23
C GLN A 582 -18.12 3.15 -4.90
N ARG A 583 -16.89 3.17 -4.37
CA ARG A 583 -16.55 3.89 -3.13
C ARG A 583 -16.92 5.37 -3.21
N ASP A 584 -16.52 6.04 -4.29
CA ASP A 584 -16.78 7.48 -4.45
C ASP A 584 -18.29 7.78 -4.49
N MET A 585 -19.08 6.89 -5.12
CA MET A 585 -20.53 6.99 -5.11
C MET A 585 -21.10 6.80 -3.69
N VAL A 586 -20.68 5.76 -2.99
CA VAL A 586 -21.16 5.44 -1.64
C VAL A 586 -20.75 6.52 -0.64
N TYR A 587 -19.48 6.94 -0.66
CA TYR A 587 -18.99 7.97 0.27
C TYR A 587 -19.62 9.34 0.01
N LYS A 588 -19.93 9.67 -1.23
CA LYS A 588 -20.66 10.89 -1.54
C LYS A 588 -22.06 10.92 -0.90
N GLU A 589 -22.80 9.83 -1.00
CA GLU A 589 -24.12 9.73 -0.35
C GLU A 589 -23.99 9.69 1.17
N ARG A 590 -23.04 8.93 1.69
CA ARG A 590 -22.75 8.86 3.13
C ARG A 590 -22.40 10.22 3.74
N ASN A 591 -21.53 10.98 3.07
CA ASN A 591 -21.13 12.30 3.53
C ASN A 591 -22.29 13.28 3.55
N ARG A 592 -23.22 13.23 2.58
CA ARG A 592 -24.44 14.05 2.58
C ARG A 592 -25.35 13.78 3.77
N LEU A 593 -25.32 12.55 4.31
CA LEU A 593 -26.04 12.22 5.54
C LEU A 593 -25.33 12.77 6.78
N ILE A 594 -24.00 12.80 6.78
CA ILE A 594 -23.18 13.27 7.90
C ILE A 594 -23.20 14.79 8.01
N ASP A 595 -23.02 15.50 6.90
CA ASP A 595 -22.91 16.97 6.85
C ASP A 595 -24.28 17.70 6.89
N GLY A 596 -25.40 16.95 6.96
CA GLY A 596 -26.74 17.50 7.05
C GLY A 596 -27.21 18.26 5.81
N SER A 597 -26.57 18.08 4.66
CA SER A 597 -26.91 18.76 3.40
C SER A 597 -28.21 18.28 2.76
N ARG A 598 -28.91 17.29 3.36
CA ARG A 598 -30.16 16.72 2.89
C ARG A 598 -31.20 16.71 4.01
N ASP A 599 -32.44 17.04 3.68
CA ASP A 599 -33.56 16.77 4.58
C ASP A 599 -33.79 15.26 4.69
N LEU A 600 -33.55 14.71 5.89
CA LEU A 600 -33.62 13.27 6.13
C LEU A 600 -35.03 12.73 6.09
N GLU A 601 -36.05 13.54 6.47
CA GLU A 601 -37.46 13.13 6.42
C GLU A 601 -37.92 12.91 4.98
N ASP A 602 -37.54 13.79 4.04
CA ASP A 602 -37.83 13.61 2.61
C ASP A 602 -37.22 12.37 2.03
N VAL A 603 -35.97 12.09 2.43
CA VAL A 603 -35.24 10.86 2.01
C VAL A 603 -35.93 9.60 2.51
N VAL A 604 -36.39 9.60 3.78
CA VAL A 604 -37.15 8.49 4.38
C VAL A 604 -38.46 8.24 3.63
N VAL A 605 -39.19 9.28 3.32
CA VAL A 605 -40.47 9.19 2.56
C VAL A 605 -40.22 8.53 1.19
N ASP A 606 -39.24 9.00 0.42
CA ASP A 606 -38.92 8.44 -0.90
C ASP A 606 -38.50 6.94 -0.82
N ILE A 607 -37.63 6.59 0.13
CA ILE A 607 -37.17 5.21 0.33
C ILE A 607 -38.35 4.29 0.70
N ILE A 608 -39.20 4.72 1.63
CA ILE A 608 -40.35 3.94 2.08
C ILE A 608 -41.36 3.76 0.95
N GLU A 609 -41.63 4.81 0.16
CA GLU A 609 -42.55 4.69 -0.97
C GLU A 609 -42.08 3.67 -2.00
N ARG A 610 -40.80 3.71 -2.39
CA ARG A 610 -40.21 2.74 -3.32
C ARG A 610 -40.20 1.33 -2.74
N TYR A 611 -39.87 1.20 -1.44
CA TYR A 611 -39.88 -0.09 -0.77
C TYR A 611 -41.27 -0.70 -0.71
N THR A 612 -42.25 0.04 -0.28
CA THR A 612 -43.66 -0.41 -0.19
C THR A 612 -44.25 -0.75 -1.54
N GLU A 613 -43.85 -0.04 -2.61
CA GLU A 613 -44.25 -0.36 -3.99
C GLU A 613 -43.65 -1.67 -4.46
N LYS A 614 -42.36 -1.90 -4.20
CA LYS A 614 -41.67 -3.14 -4.54
C LYS A 614 -42.28 -4.34 -3.80
N VAL A 615 -42.43 -4.23 -2.49
CA VAL A 615 -43.04 -5.28 -1.66
C VAL A 615 -44.47 -5.61 -2.08
N ALA A 616 -45.26 -4.60 -2.42
CA ALA A 616 -46.63 -4.81 -2.90
C ALA A 616 -46.70 -5.44 -4.31
N ALA A 617 -45.63 -5.31 -5.10
CA ALA A 617 -45.55 -5.96 -6.41
C ALA A 617 -45.18 -7.45 -6.33
N GLU A 618 -44.67 -7.90 -5.20
CA GLU A 618 -44.42 -9.32 -4.95
C GLU A 618 -45.75 -10.09 -4.81
N HIS A 619 -45.85 -11.26 -5.43
CA HIS A 619 -47.03 -12.10 -5.34
C HIS A 619 -46.94 -13.01 -4.11
N TYR A 620 -47.71 -12.68 -3.09
CA TYR A 620 -47.78 -13.52 -1.89
C TYR A 620 -48.80 -14.66 -2.08
N ALA A 621 -48.32 -15.88 -2.06
CA ALA A 621 -49.14 -17.07 -2.25
C ALA A 621 -50.13 -17.30 -1.08
N SER A 622 -49.86 -16.77 0.12
CA SER A 622 -50.72 -16.89 1.30
C SER A 622 -50.57 -15.70 2.23
N ARG A 623 -51.60 -15.49 3.11
CA ARG A 623 -51.54 -14.53 4.19
C ARG A 623 -50.44 -14.77 5.19
N GLU A 624 -50.12 -16.03 5.43
CA GLU A 624 -49.03 -16.43 6.31
C GLU A 624 -47.68 -15.97 5.78
N LEU A 625 -47.42 -16.03 4.47
CA LEU A 625 -46.21 -15.52 3.85
C LEU A 625 -46.09 -14.02 3.96
N LEU A 626 -47.18 -13.27 3.70
CA LEU A 626 -47.20 -11.83 3.91
C LEU A 626 -47.02 -11.47 5.38
N PHE A 627 -47.66 -12.18 6.30
CA PHE A 627 -47.49 -12.00 7.73
C PHE A 627 -46.05 -12.21 8.16
N HIS A 628 -45.44 -13.36 7.76
CA HIS A 628 -44.06 -13.68 8.06
C HIS A 628 -43.12 -12.59 7.55
N PHE A 629 -43.34 -12.13 6.31
CA PHE A 629 -42.54 -11.02 5.75
C PHE A 629 -42.64 -9.75 6.58
N ILE A 630 -43.85 -9.34 6.96
CA ILE A 630 -44.07 -8.12 7.73
C ILE A 630 -43.44 -8.21 9.12
N VAL A 631 -43.64 -9.32 9.82
CA VAL A 631 -43.07 -9.52 11.17
C VAL A 631 -41.53 -9.58 11.12
N THR A 632 -40.95 -10.09 10.03
CA THR A 632 -39.49 -10.21 9.90
C THR A 632 -38.83 -8.91 9.44
N ASN A 633 -39.54 -8.03 8.68
CA ASN A 633 -38.90 -6.91 8.01
C ASN A 633 -39.53 -5.53 8.31
N ILE A 634 -40.76 -5.47 8.88
CA ILE A 634 -41.49 -4.20 9.02
C ILE A 634 -41.89 -3.94 10.46
N SER A 635 -42.59 -4.90 11.14
CA SER A 635 -43.16 -4.62 12.47
C SER A 635 -43.40 -5.91 13.26
N PHE A 636 -42.92 -5.96 14.49
CA PHE A 636 -43.25 -7.01 15.46
C PHE A 636 -44.68 -6.89 16.06
N HIS A 637 -45.33 -5.74 15.86
CA HIS A 637 -46.61 -5.43 16.50
C HIS A 637 -47.84 -5.92 15.72
N VAL A 638 -47.61 -6.36 14.47
CA VAL A 638 -48.69 -6.94 13.64
C VAL A 638 -49.01 -8.33 14.17
N LYS A 639 -50.24 -8.59 14.56
CA LYS A 639 -50.69 -9.88 15.08
C LYS A 639 -51.31 -10.79 14.02
N GLU A 640 -51.96 -10.21 13.03
CA GLU A 640 -52.65 -10.93 11.96
C GLU A 640 -52.82 -10.04 10.70
N ILE A 641 -52.98 -10.68 9.56
CA ILE A 641 -53.35 -10.02 8.32
C ILE A 641 -54.86 -9.97 8.22
N PRO A 642 -55.50 -8.77 7.93
CA PRO A 642 -56.95 -8.63 7.85
C PRO A 642 -57.58 -9.60 6.85
N ASP A 643 -58.68 -10.25 7.24
CA ASP A 643 -59.38 -11.25 6.39
C ASP A 643 -59.94 -10.65 5.11
N ASN A 644 -60.27 -9.35 5.11
CA ASN A 644 -60.76 -8.62 3.97
C ASN A 644 -59.68 -8.10 3.01
N LEU A 645 -58.42 -8.37 3.27
CA LEU A 645 -57.31 -7.95 2.38
C LEU A 645 -57.23 -8.88 1.18
N ASP A 646 -57.42 -8.38 -0.01
CA ASP A 646 -57.21 -9.10 -1.27
C ASP A 646 -55.73 -9.08 -1.67
N LEU A 647 -55.06 -10.22 -1.51
CA LEU A 647 -53.62 -10.39 -1.83
C LEU A 647 -53.30 -10.25 -3.32
N SER A 648 -54.29 -10.44 -4.20
CA SER A 648 -54.15 -10.23 -5.64
C SER A 648 -54.19 -8.74 -6.05
N ASN A 649 -54.72 -7.89 -5.16
CA ASN A 649 -54.83 -6.46 -5.38
C ASN A 649 -53.65 -5.69 -4.79
N GLN A 650 -52.66 -5.42 -5.61
CA GLN A 650 -51.44 -4.71 -5.21
C GLN A 650 -51.69 -3.39 -4.52
N LYS A 651 -52.77 -2.66 -4.90
CA LYS A 651 -53.12 -1.38 -4.23
C LYS A 651 -53.58 -1.57 -2.79
N GLN A 652 -54.32 -2.63 -2.52
CA GLN A 652 -54.78 -2.93 -1.17
C GLN A 652 -53.59 -3.41 -0.30
N VAL A 653 -52.75 -4.28 -0.83
CA VAL A 653 -51.51 -4.74 -0.14
C VAL A 653 -50.59 -3.56 0.16
N ARG A 654 -50.36 -2.65 -0.81
CA ARG A 654 -49.56 -1.45 -0.62
C ARG A 654 -50.14 -0.52 0.45
N SER A 655 -51.46 -0.30 0.44
CA SER A 655 -52.13 0.53 1.43
C SER A 655 -52.01 -0.05 2.84
N PHE A 656 -52.17 -1.34 2.99
CA PHE A 656 -51.99 -2.03 4.26
C PHE A 656 -50.56 -1.92 4.79
N ILE A 657 -49.56 -2.26 3.97
CA ILE A 657 -48.15 -2.14 4.33
C ILE A 657 -47.83 -0.69 4.74
N ARG A 658 -48.30 0.32 3.98
CA ARG A 658 -48.10 1.72 4.28
C ARG A 658 -48.72 2.14 5.62
N GLN A 659 -49.86 1.60 5.98
CA GLN A 659 -50.48 1.87 7.28
C GLN A 659 -49.62 1.32 8.43
N VAL A 660 -49.09 0.09 8.28
CA VAL A 660 -48.18 -0.51 9.28
C VAL A 660 -46.90 0.32 9.41
N VAL A 661 -46.28 0.68 8.31
CA VAL A 661 -45.06 1.50 8.28
C VAL A 661 -45.25 2.85 8.94
N ASN A 662 -46.34 3.57 8.57
CA ASN A 662 -46.62 4.89 9.13
C ASN A 662 -46.87 4.83 10.63
N ARG A 663 -47.51 3.77 11.13
CA ARG A 663 -47.72 3.58 12.56
C ARG A 663 -46.39 3.44 13.29
N GLU A 664 -45.50 2.54 12.85
CA GLU A 664 -44.19 2.30 13.48
C GLU A 664 -43.33 3.60 13.50
N LEU A 665 -43.30 4.33 12.39
CA LEU A 665 -42.56 5.57 12.33
C LEU A 665 -43.13 6.67 13.23
N SER A 666 -44.46 6.77 13.29
CA SER A 666 -45.16 7.79 14.16
C SER A 666 -44.89 7.54 15.63
N GLU A 667 -44.91 6.26 16.08
CA GLU A 667 -44.62 5.90 17.46
C GLU A 667 -43.15 6.25 17.84
N LYS A 668 -42.20 5.99 16.95
CA LYS A 668 -40.76 6.33 17.16
C LYS A 668 -40.55 7.85 17.12
N LYS A 669 -41.19 8.53 16.18
CA LYS A 669 -41.14 10.01 16.08
C LYS A 669 -41.64 10.65 17.36
N GLU A 670 -42.80 10.26 17.86
CA GLU A 670 -43.34 10.79 19.12
C GLU A 670 -42.42 10.56 20.32
N LEU A 671 -41.74 9.40 20.39
CA LEU A 671 -40.79 9.09 21.45
C LEU A 671 -39.56 9.97 21.40
N LEU A 672 -38.99 10.16 20.22
CA LEU A 672 -37.69 10.78 20.03
C LEU A 672 -37.77 12.31 19.86
N GLU A 673 -38.83 12.87 19.31
CA GLU A 673 -39.02 14.32 19.22
C GLU A 673 -39.03 15.00 20.58
N LYS A 674 -39.53 14.31 21.62
CA LYS A 674 -39.51 14.80 23.02
C LYS A 674 -38.08 15.10 23.53
N HIS A 675 -37.06 14.56 22.86
CA HIS A 675 -35.66 14.67 23.25
C HIS A 675 -34.77 15.27 22.15
N ASP A 676 -35.34 15.81 21.05
CA ASP A 676 -34.59 16.28 19.85
C ASP A 676 -33.68 15.24 19.22
N LEU A 677 -34.03 13.96 19.31
CA LEU A 677 -33.17 12.83 18.89
C LEU A 677 -33.65 12.15 17.59
N TYR A 678 -34.77 12.58 17.01
CA TYR A 678 -35.34 11.89 15.84
C TYR A 678 -34.44 11.95 14.61
N GLU A 679 -33.92 13.12 14.29
CA GLU A 679 -33.01 13.29 13.16
C GLU A 679 -31.71 12.43 13.34
N GLN A 680 -31.17 12.36 14.55
CA GLN A 680 -30.06 11.53 14.88
C GLN A 680 -30.35 10.03 14.66
N PHE A 681 -31.54 9.57 15.04
CA PHE A 681 -32.00 8.21 14.80
C PHE A 681 -32.08 7.89 13.31
N LEU A 682 -32.70 8.81 12.50
CA LEU A 682 -32.76 8.62 11.05
C LEU A 682 -31.37 8.50 10.44
N ARG A 683 -30.46 9.38 10.82
CA ARG A 683 -29.07 9.39 10.36
C ARG A 683 -28.34 8.08 10.71
N LEU A 684 -28.40 7.63 11.95
CA LEU A 684 -27.77 6.39 12.40
C LEU A 684 -28.33 5.17 11.67
N SER A 685 -29.65 5.10 11.48
CA SER A 685 -30.32 4.01 10.76
C SER A 685 -29.86 3.89 9.32
N MET A 686 -29.71 5.02 8.62
CA MET A 686 -29.25 5.06 7.24
C MET A 686 -27.76 4.75 7.11
N LEU A 687 -26.91 5.38 7.97
CA LEU A 687 -25.49 5.15 7.97
C LEU A 687 -25.16 3.69 8.25
N LYS A 688 -25.81 3.06 9.23
CA LYS A 688 -25.63 1.65 9.54
C LYS A 688 -25.90 0.76 8.33
N ALA A 689 -27.01 1.00 7.61
CA ALA A 689 -27.33 0.23 6.40
C ALA A 689 -26.30 0.41 5.29
N ILE A 690 -25.79 1.64 5.09
CA ILE A 690 -24.75 1.91 4.09
C ILE A 690 -23.45 1.21 4.49
N ASP A 691 -23.01 1.39 5.73
CA ASP A 691 -21.71 0.92 6.20
C ASP A 691 -21.62 -0.61 6.19
N ASP A 692 -22.64 -1.32 6.68
CA ASP A 692 -22.66 -2.78 6.70
C ASP A 692 -22.62 -3.37 5.28
N ASN A 693 -23.47 -2.87 4.39
CA ASN A 693 -23.51 -3.34 3.00
C ASN A 693 -22.26 -2.96 2.21
N TRP A 694 -21.65 -1.82 2.50
CA TRP A 694 -20.40 -1.43 1.86
C TRP A 694 -19.24 -2.33 2.27
N VAL A 695 -19.16 -2.72 3.53
CA VAL A 695 -18.15 -3.69 4.01
C VAL A 695 -18.30 -5.04 3.31
N GLU A 696 -19.54 -5.54 3.16
CA GLU A 696 -19.79 -6.77 2.40
C GLU A 696 -19.38 -6.65 0.92
N GLN A 697 -19.66 -5.50 0.31
CA GLN A 697 -19.28 -5.23 -1.09
C GLN A 697 -17.77 -5.14 -1.29
N VAL A 698 -17.03 -4.49 -0.40
CA VAL A 698 -15.56 -4.43 -0.44
C VAL A 698 -14.97 -5.84 -0.37
N ASP A 699 -15.48 -6.64 0.54
CA ASP A 699 -15.04 -8.02 0.69
C ASP A 699 -15.39 -8.88 -0.54
N TYR A 700 -16.61 -8.73 -1.07
CA TYR A 700 -17.04 -9.40 -2.31
C TYR A 700 -16.11 -9.06 -3.49
N LEU A 701 -15.81 -7.77 -3.71
CA LEU A 701 -14.93 -7.33 -4.80
C LEU A 701 -13.51 -7.86 -4.66
N GLN A 702 -12.99 -7.97 -3.45
CA GLN A 702 -11.69 -8.57 -3.22
C GLN A 702 -11.68 -10.06 -3.54
N GLN A 703 -12.69 -10.81 -3.09
CA GLN A 703 -12.80 -12.23 -3.40
C GLN A 703 -12.97 -12.46 -4.90
N LEU A 704 -13.79 -11.65 -5.56
CA LEU A 704 -14.02 -11.71 -7.00
C LEU A 704 -12.71 -11.48 -7.78
N SER A 705 -11.91 -10.49 -7.40
CA SER A 705 -10.62 -10.20 -8.04
C SER A 705 -9.63 -11.37 -7.93
N MET A 706 -9.60 -12.04 -6.76
CA MET A 706 -8.75 -13.23 -6.55
C MET A 706 -9.25 -14.43 -7.36
N ALA A 707 -10.57 -14.64 -7.42
CA ALA A 707 -11.17 -15.76 -8.15
C ALA A 707 -10.93 -15.66 -9.66
N ILE A 708 -11.15 -14.47 -10.23
CA ILE A 708 -10.97 -14.23 -11.67
C ILE A 708 -9.49 -14.15 -12.05
N GLY A 709 -8.65 -13.55 -11.20
CA GLY A 709 -7.21 -13.49 -11.42
C GLY A 709 -6.54 -14.87 -11.50
N GLY A 710 -7.11 -15.88 -10.83
CA GLY A 710 -6.66 -17.28 -10.89
C GLY A 710 -7.11 -18.07 -12.12
N GLN A 711 -8.03 -17.54 -12.92
CA GLN A 711 -8.64 -18.25 -14.07
C GLN A 711 -7.93 -17.96 -15.41
N SER A 712 -6.61 -17.97 -15.45
CA SER A 712 -5.82 -17.68 -16.67
C SER A 712 -6.09 -18.61 -17.88
N ALA A 713 -6.93 -19.62 -17.74
CA ALA A 713 -7.24 -20.63 -18.75
C ALA A 713 -8.57 -20.39 -19.53
N SER A 714 -9.37 -19.39 -19.17
CA SER A 714 -10.63 -19.11 -19.87
C SER A 714 -10.38 -18.26 -21.13
N GLN A 715 -11.15 -18.49 -22.19
CA GLN A 715 -11.05 -17.71 -23.45
C GLN A 715 -11.61 -16.28 -23.32
N LYS A 716 -12.15 -15.89 -22.16
CA LYS A 716 -12.69 -14.56 -21.89
C LYS A 716 -11.61 -13.66 -21.28
N ASN A 717 -11.72 -12.35 -21.53
CA ASN A 717 -10.86 -11.37 -20.88
C ASN A 717 -11.24 -11.24 -19.39
N PRO A 718 -10.35 -11.62 -18.45
CA PRO A 718 -10.68 -11.67 -17.01
C PRO A 718 -11.16 -10.32 -16.46
N ILE A 719 -10.61 -9.20 -16.95
CA ILE A 719 -10.96 -7.88 -16.45
C ILE A 719 -12.38 -7.46 -16.86
N VAL A 720 -12.84 -7.87 -18.06
CA VAL A 720 -14.21 -7.58 -18.52
C VAL A 720 -15.22 -8.36 -17.70
N GLU A 721 -14.94 -9.63 -17.42
CA GLU A 721 -15.77 -10.47 -16.56
C GLU A 721 -15.86 -9.89 -15.15
N TYR A 722 -14.70 -9.46 -14.58
CA TYR A 722 -14.67 -8.78 -13.30
C TYR A 722 -15.57 -7.54 -13.28
N TYR A 723 -15.49 -6.66 -14.27
CA TYR A 723 -16.32 -5.45 -14.30
C TYR A 723 -17.83 -5.76 -14.41
N GLN A 724 -18.22 -6.79 -15.14
CA GLN A 724 -19.62 -7.20 -15.26
C GLN A 724 -20.17 -7.70 -13.93
N GLU A 725 -19.44 -8.60 -13.26
CA GLU A 725 -19.81 -9.14 -11.95
C GLU A 725 -19.76 -8.08 -10.85
N ALA A 726 -18.75 -7.22 -10.86
CA ALA A 726 -18.62 -6.12 -9.90
C ALA A 726 -19.77 -5.11 -10.03
N TYR A 727 -20.24 -4.83 -11.25
CA TYR A 727 -21.39 -3.98 -11.49
C TYR A 727 -22.69 -4.64 -11.02
N ALA A 728 -22.88 -5.92 -11.31
CA ALA A 728 -24.07 -6.66 -10.85
C ALA A 728 -24.15 -6.72 -9.32
N GLY A 729 -23.01 -7.00 -8.67
CA GLY A 729 -22.91 -6.95 -7.19
C GLY A 729 -23.24 -5.57 -6.61
N PHE A 730 -22.79 -4.50 -7.27
CA PHE A 730 -23.09 -3.12 -6.83
C PHE A 730 -24.56 -2.78 -6.93
N GLU A 731 -25.26 -3.17 -8.00
CA GLU A 731 -26.70 -2.98 -8.12
C GLU A 731 -27.46 -3.75 -7.04
N THR A 732 -27.04 -4.99 -6.75
CA THR A 732 -27.61 -5.80 -5.65
C THR A 732 -27.39 -5.14 -4.31
N MET A 733 -26.19 -4.64 -4.03
CA MET A 733 -25.87 -3.90 -2.80
C MET A 733 -26.77 -2.66 -2.61
N LYS A 734 -26.98 -1.89 -3.66
CA LYS A 734 -27.86 -0.69 -3.58
C LYS A 734 -29.31 -1.05 -3.20
N GLU A 735 -29.82 -2.15 -3.72
CA GLU A 735 -31.15 -2.64 -3.34
C GLU A 735 -31.16 -3.10 -1.88
N GLN A 736 -30.11 -3.80 -1.44
CA GLN A 736 -29.99 -4.26 -0.06
C GLN A 736 -29.86 -3.06 0.92
N ILE A 737 -29.08 -2.05 0.59
CA ILE A 737 -29.00 -0.80 1.40
C ILE A 737 -30.40 -0.20 1.61
N ARG A 738 -31.23 -0.12 0.56
CA ARG A 738 -32.60 0.41 0.69
C ARG A 738 -33.47 -0.44 1.60
N ALA A 739 -33.38 -1.77 1.46
CA ALA A 739 -34.13 -2.70 2.31
C ALA A 739 -33.69 -2.59 3.78
N ASP A 740 -32.38 -2.55 4.03
CA ASP A 740 -31.84 -2.44 5.38
C ASP A 740 -32.08 -1.08 6.01
N MET A 741 -32.07 0.02 5.23
CA MET A 741 -32.51 1.34 5.73
C MET A 741 -33.93 1.27 6.27
N VAL A 742 -34.87 0.69 5.51
CA VAL A 742 -36.26 0.56 5.94
C VAL A 742 -36.35 -0.35 7.16
N ARG A 743 -35.64 -1.47 7.16
CA ARG A 743 -35.62 -2.42 8.27
C ARG A 743 -35.07 -1.77 9.55
N ASN A 744 -33.97 -1.02 9.47
CA ASN A 744 -33.39 -0.31 10.60
C ASN A 744 -34.34 0.76 11.16
N LEU A 745 -35.01 1.52 10.29
CA LEU A 745 -35.99 2.55 10.66
C LEU A 745 -37.20 1.95 11.36
N LEU A 746 -37.69 0.81 10.87
CA LEU A 746 -38.94 0.22 11.35
C LEU A 746 -38.73 -0.74 12.52
N MET A 747 -37.74 -1.60 12.47
CA MET A 747 -37.52 -2.65 13.45
C MET A 747 -36.42 -2.32 14.48
N GLY A 748 -35.63 -1.28 14.25
CA GLY A 748 -34.62 -0.85 15.21
C GLY A 748 -35.23 -0.50 16.56
N LEU A 749 -34.73 -1.08 17.64
CA LEU A 749 -35.11 -0.76 19.00
C LEU A 749 -34.37 0.50 19.44
N VAL A 750 -35.10 1.42 20.08
CA VAL A 750 -34.60 2.73 20.49
C VAL A 750 -34.84 2.94 21.95
N GLU A 751 -33.78 3.29 22.69
CA GLU A 751 -33.83 3.66 24.08
C GLU A 751 -33.15 5.02 24.28
N VAL A 752 -33.71 5.85 25.13
CA VAL A 752 -33.10 7.13 25.55
C VAL A 752 -32.48 6.92 26.93
N THR A 753 -31.14 7.08 27.01
CA THR A 753 -30.40 6.91 28.25
C THR A 753 -30.76 8.01 29.27
N SER A 754 -30.43 7.76 30.54
CA SER A 754 -30.59 8.78 31.60
C SER A 754 -29.76 10.05 31.39
N LYS A 755 -28.81 10.04 30.46
CA LYS A 755 -28.01 11.19 30.05
C LYS A 755 -28.61 11.95 28.85
N GLY A 756 -29.74 11.49 28.31
CA GLY A 756 -30.34 12.07 27.10
C GLY A 756 -29.70 11.65 25.80
N GLU A 757 -28.90 10.58 25.81
CA GLU A 757 -28.26 10.02 24.61
C GLU A 757 -29.13 8.90 24.02
N ILE A 758 -29.13 8.78 22.70
CA ILE A 758 -29.84 7.71 22.02
C ILE A 758 -29.00 6.43 22.00
N MET A 759 -29.61 5.33 22.38
CA MET A 759 -29.07 3.99 22.21
C MET A 759 -29.95 3.20 21.24
N THR A 760 -29.37 2.70 20.16
CA THR A 760 -30.09 1.99 19.10
C THR A 760 -29.55 0.58 18.95
N HIS A 761 -30.48 -0.39 18.85
CA HIS A 761 -30.17 -1.78 18.50
C HIS A 761 -30.84 -2.10 17.18
N PHE A 762 -30.05 -2.25 16.13
CA PHE A 762 -30.54 -2.57 14.79
C PHE A 762 -30.64 -4.09 14.62
N PRO A 763 -31.63 -4.59 13.83
CA PRO A 763 -31.89 -6.00 13.61
C PRO A 763 -30.82 -6.73 12.81
#